data_7f30575975696da3873cc8d542c39486
#
_entry.id   7f30575975696da3873cc8d542c39486
#
_cell.length_a   1.000
_cell.length_b   1.000
_cell.length_c   1.000
_cell.angle_alpha   90.00
_cell.angle_beta   90.00
_cell.angle_gamma   90.00
#
_symmetry.space_group_name_H-M   'P 1'
#
loop_
_entity.id
_entity.type
_entity.pdbx_description
1 polymer ?
#
loop_
_entity_poly.entity_id
_entity_poly.type
_entity_poly.pdbx_seq_one_letter_code
_entity_poly.pdbx_strand_id
1 'polypeptide(L)'
;MHEEKQGKGRCFLPISRRRFVQGLAAGGAVAALDWGGCLAFGETGQQQTPATLAGKNFELTIDSLPVNFTGRHSVATAVNGSVPGPILRWREGDTVTVAVTNRLKVPTSIHWHAIRLPADMDGVPGLSFPGIAPGKTFVYRIPVVQSGTYWYHSHSRFQEQTGLVGALIVERREKDSIDFDREYVVFLCDWTDTNPETIFSNLKQQSDYYNYHKLTVPNFFSEAKKKGLRPAISDHLAWARMNMSPTDISDVSGATYTYLLNGNAPAANWTGLFQPGERIRLRFINGSSMTFFDIRVPGLQMTVVQADGNDVEPVTVDEFRIGIAETYDVIVQPQDDTAYTIFAQPEDRSGYARGTLAPKMGMTAAVPPMDPRPMRTMVDMGMGNMGGMKMGDMPTSSKNAATPGMNMARQSMAGMDTGSDSAEHRETGDQNQQTITGMGMGNSTGRTPFPQPGPSTMPIMPVSRTANAEAKLKPSNPVHMHVGPQVVSVPMQVRERLNDPGDGLSGNGRRVLTYADLRARYRGVDGRPPTREIELHLSGNMERYIWGFNGQKFSSAEPIELKLGERVRFVLINDTMMEHPIHLHGLWSELENGHGEFNPYKHTIIVKPAERVSYLVSADTPGHWAYHCHLLYHMHAGMFRTVVVS
;
A
#
# COMPACT_ATOMS: atom_id res chain seq x y z
N MET A 1 -59.82 -46.65 9.87
CA MET A 1 -58.88 -46.52 11.01
C MET A 1 -57.67 -45.76 10.52
N HIS A 2 -57.73 -44.47 10.70
CA HIS A 2 -56.64 -43.53 10.36
C HIS A 2 -56.14 -42.90 11.63
N GLU A 3 -54.87 -43.07 11.92
CA GLU A 3 -54.20 -42.35 13.00
C GLU A 3 -53.39 -41.21 12.41
N GLU A 4 -53.78 -39.99 12.76
CA GLU A 4 -53.03 -38.75 12.56
C GLU A 4 -51.91 -38.66 13.57
N LYS A 5 -50.67 -38.41 13.13
CA LYS A 5 -49.55 -37.96 13.98
C LYS A 5 -49.34 -36.49 13.86
N GLN A 6 -49.68 -35.77 14.92
CA GLN A 6 -49.39 -34.37 15.15
C GLN A 6 -47.88 -34.10 15.30
N GLY A 7 -47.36 -33.17 14.52
CA GLY A 7 -46.01 -32.60 14.66
C GLY A 7 -45.93 -31.60 15.82
N LYS A 8 -45.01 -31.81 16.76
CA LYS A 8 -44.69 -30.89 17.84
C LYS A 8 -43.68 -29.86 17.34
N GLY A 9 -44.09 -28.61 17.18
CA GLY A 9 -43.23 -27.47 16.98
C GLY A 9 -42.35 -27.20 18.22
N ARG A 10 -41.05 -27.08 18.03
CA ARG A 10 -40.11 -26.63 19.07
C ARG A 10 -40.05 -25.10 19.05
N CYS A 11 -40.56 -24.49 20.12
CA CYS A 11 -40.34 -23.08 20.42
C CYS A 11 -38.88 -22.86 20.87
N PHE A 12 -38.14 -22.03 20.19
CA PHE A 12 -36.86 -21.49 20.67
C PHE A 12 -37.13 -20.24 21.49
N LEU A 13 -36.85 -20.31 22.81
CA LEU A 13 -36.82 -19.16 23.68
C LEU A 13 -35.44 -18.47 23.57
N PRO A 14 -35.36 -17.13 23.56
CA PRO A 14 -34.08 -16.43 23.52
C PRO A 14 -33.34 -16.55 24.86
N ILE A 15 -32.12 -17.06 24.80
CA ILE A 15 -31.25 -17.20 25.98
C ILE A 15 -30.62 -15.83 26.26
N SER A 16 -30.85 -15.28 27.47
CA SER A 16 -30.26 -14.01 27.89
C SER A 16 -28.76 -14.17 28.18
N ARG A 17 -27.98 -13.11 27.86
CA ARG A 17 -26.51 -13.05 28.05
C ARG A 17 -26.02 -13.47 29.44
N ARG A 18 -26.85 -13.36 30.45
CA ARG A 18 -26.51 -13.70 31.83
C ARG A 18 -26.50 -15.22 32.11
N ARG A 19 -27.25 -16.02 31.32
CA ARG A 19 -27.27 -17.49 31.44
C ARG A 19 -26.16 -18.17 30.64
N PHE A 20 -25.58 -17.51 29.67
CA PHE A 20 -24.44 -18.02 28.90
C PHE A 20 -23.14 -18.05 29.73
N VAL A 21 -22.95 -17.06 30.61
CA VAL A 21 -21.75 -16.97 31.47
C VAL A 21 -21.79 -17.96 32.64
N GLN A 22 -22.96 -18.39 33.08
CA GLN A 22 -23.11 -19.33 34.20
C GLN A 22 -23.00 -20.81 33.77
N GLY A 23 -23.09 -21.12 32.50
CA GLY A 23 -22.94 -22.48 31.95
C GLY A 23 -21.50 -22.97 31.76
N LEU A 24 -20.51 -22.09 31.91
CA LEU A 24 -19.07 -22.40 31.68
C LEU A 24 -18.33 -22.87 32.97
N ALA A 25 -18.99 -22.87 34.10
CA ALA A 25 -18.36 -23.22 35.39
C ALA A 25 -18.64 -24.65 35.92
N ALA A 26 -19.38 -25.46 35.17
CA ALA A 26 -19.71 -26.82 35.64
C ALA A 26 -19.66 -27.81 34.46
N GLY A 27 -18.55 -28.50 34.27
CA GLY A 27 -18.45 -29.59 33.28
C GLY A 27 -17.04 -30.06 33.02
N GLY A 28 -16.32 -30.46 34.06
CA GLY A 28 -15.10 -31.24 33.92
C GLY A 28 -15.40 -32.71 33.63
N ALA A 29 -14.54 -33.33 32.84
CA ALA A 29 -14.31 -34.75 32.63
C ALA A 29 -15.39 -35.57 31.91
N VAL A 30 -15.12 -35.94 30.63
CA VAL A 30 -15.30 -37.32 30.14
C VAL A 30 -14.34 -37.61 28.98
N ALA A 31 -13.45 -38.58 29.24
CA ALA A 31 -12.93 -39.65 28.40
C ALA A 31 -12.36 -39.38 27.02
N ALA A 32 -11.09 -39.72 26.93
CA ALA A 32 -10.34 -40.05 25.72
C ALA A 32 -10.95 -41.27 25.01
N LEU A 33 -11.13 -41.16 23.71
CA LEU A 33 -11.13 -42.27 22.78
C LEU A 33 -10.31 -41.91 21.54
N ASP A 34 -9.23 -42.63 21.37
CA ASP A 34 -8.31 -42.68 20.24
C ASP A 34 -9.06 -42.85 18.90
N TRP A 35 -8.82 -41.92 17.96
CA TRP A 35 -8.85 -42.23 16.54
C TRP A 35 -7.77 -41.42 15.83
N GLY A 36 -6.76 -42.15 15.34
CA GLY A 36 -5.63 -41.63 14.62
C GLY A 36 -6.01 -40.91 13.34
N GLY A 37 -5.34 -39.80 13.12
CA GLY A 37 -5.46 -38.93 11.94
C GLY A 37 -5.53 -37.47 12.29
N CYS A 38 -4.72 -36.97 13.24
CA CYS A 38 -4.60 -35.55 13.51
C CYS A 38 -3.84 -34.87 12.35
N LEU A 39 -4.59 -34.27 11.42
CA LEU A 39 -4.15 -33.02 10.81
C LEU A 39 -4.05 -32.02 11.97
N ALA A 40 -2.83 -31.61 12.31
CA ALA A 40 -2.59 -30.60 13.34
C ALA A 40 -3.16 -29.27 12.84
N PHE A 41 -4.40 -28.98 13.24
CA PHE A 41 -4.96 -27.63 13.14
C PHE A 41 -4.29 -26.83 14.25
N GLY A 42 -3.52 -25.78 13.87
CA GLY A 42 -2.88 -24.89 14.82
C GLY A 42 -3.91 -24.33 15.80
N GLU A 43 -3.72 -24.58 17.09
CA GLU A 43 -4.50 -23.96 18.15
C GLU A 43 -4.34 -22.44 18.07
N THR A 44 -5.45 -21.72 18.24
CA THR A 44 -5.47 -20.27 18.41
C THR A 44 -4.59 -19.91 19.61
N GLY A 45 -3.36 -19.41 19.35
CA GLY A 45 -2.40 -19.04 20.38
C GLY A 45 -0.97 -19.53 20.20
N GLN A 46 -0.70 -20.40 19.23
CA GLN A 46 0.67 -20.82 18.96
C GLN A 46 1.38 -19.79 18.08
N GLN A 47 2.47 -19.22 18.61
CA GLN A 47 3.28 -18.23 17.89
C GLN A 47 3.83 -18.84 16.60
N GLN A 48 3.59 -18.15 15.47
CA GLN A 48 4.20 -18.49 14.19
C GLN A 48 5.45 -17.62 13.95
N THR A 49 6.50 -18.22 13.43
CA THR A 49 7.67 -17.50 12.96
C THR A 49 7.96 -17.97 11.54
N PRO A 50 7.95 -17.08 10.54
CA PRO A 50 8.27 -17.45 9.16
C PRO A 50 9.66 -18.08 9.07
N ALA A 51 9.78 -19.16 8.30
CA ALA A 51 11.08 -19.79 8.06
C ALA A 51 12.03 -18.82 7.34
N THR A 52 13.32 -18.94 7.61
CA THR A 52 14.34 -18.17 6.89
C THR A 52 15.05 -19.08 5.89
N LEU A 53 15.09 -18.66 4.63
CA LEU A 53 15.84 -19.32 3.56
C LEU A 53 17.00 -18.43 3.13
N ALA A 54 18.20 -18.97 3.08
CA ALA A 54 19.42 -18.25 2.71
C ALA A 54 20.18 -18.99 1.62
N GLY A 55 20.89 -18.26 0.76
CA GLY A 55 21.70 -18.83 -0.31
C GLY A 55 21.49 -18.17 -1.67
N LYS A 56 21.77 -18.92 -2.75
CA LYS A 56 21.65 -18.42 -4.13
C LYS A 56 20.56 -19.11 -4.95
N ASN A 57 20.10 -20.27 -4.49
CA ASN A 57 19.07 -21.05 -5.18
C ASN A 57 17.90 -21.27 -4.23
N PHE A 58 16.72 -20.88 -4.65
CA PHE A 58 15.50 -20.94 -3.87
C PHE A 58 14.43 -21.69 -4.64
N GLU A 59 13.66 -22.49 -3.92
CA GLU A 59 12.46 -23.14 -4.42
C GLU A 59 11.26 -22.64 -3.62
N LEU A 60 10.34 -21.95 -4.28
CA LEU A 60 9.12 -21.44 -3.71
C LEU A 60 7.92 -22.13 -4.34
N THR A 61 7.01 -22.55 -3.51
CA THR A 61 5.73 -23.13 -3.94
C THR A 61 4.60 -22.23 -3.47
N ILE A 62 3.77 -21.79 -4.40
CA ILE A 62 2.57 -21.01 -4.11
C ILE A 62 1.39 -21.98 -4.10
N ASP A 63 0.68 -22.07 -2.98
CA ASP A 63 -0.42 -23.00 -2.78
C ASP A 63 -1.51 -22.40 -1.87
N SER A 64 -2.67 -23.03 -1.84
CA SER A 64 -3.75 -22.73 -0.91
C SER A 64 -3.45 -23.30 0.47
N LEU A 65 -3.57 -22.50 1.53
CA LEU A 65 -3.32 -22.91 2.90
C LEU A 65 -4.56 -22.64 3.77
N PRO A 66 -5.12 -23.62 4.44
CA PRO A 66 -6.11 -23.38 5.50
C PRO A 66 -5.48 -22.62 6.66
N VAL A 67 -6.11 -21.52 7.08
CA VAL A 67 -5.62 -20.64 8.16
C VAL A 67 -6.74 -20.30 9.14
N ASN A 68 -6.35 -19.87 10.35
CA ASN A 68 -7.27 -19.36 11.37
C ASN A 68 -6.61 -18.25 12.19
N PHE A 69 -6.68 -17.01 11.70
CA PHE A 69 -6.14 -15.83 12.39
C PHE A 69 -7.18 -15.14 13.29
N THR A 70 -8.47 -15.36 13.02
CA THR A 70 -9.58 -14.59 13.61
C THR A 70 -10.47 -15.43 14.53
N GLY A 71 -10.24 -16.73 14.63
CA GLY A 71 -11.17 -17.72 15.19
C GLY A 71 -12.09 -18.35 14.14
N ARG A 72 -12.00 -17.95 12.88
CA ARG A 72 -12.71 -18.51 11.73
C ARG A 72 -11.75 -19.21 10.79
N HIS A 73 -12.17 -20.33 10.22
CA HIS A 73 -11.41 -21.00 9.16
C HIS A 73 -11.52 -20.20 7.85
N SER A 74 -10.39 -19.96 7.23
CA SER A 74 -10.27 -19.30 5.94
C SER A 74 -9.20 -19.98 5.09
N VAL A 75 -9.02 -19.55 3.84
CA VAL A 75 -8.00 -20.10 2.94
C VAL A 75 -7.11 -18.95 2.48
N ALA A 76 -5.82 -19.06 2.78
CA ALA A 76 -4.80 -18.13 2.33
C ALA A 76 -4.12 -18.59 1.05
N THR A 77 -3.53 -17.65 0.32
CA THR A 77 -2.53 -17.91 -0.72
C THR A 77 -1.15 -17.86 -0.04
N ALA A 78 -0.54 -19.01 0.16
CA ALA A 78 0.67 -19.14 0.94
C ALA A 78 1.90 -19.42 0.06
N VAL A 79 3.07 -19.02 0.56
CA VAL A 79 4.36 -19.39 -0.01
C VAL A 79 5.04 -20.40 0.92
N ASN A 80 5.37 -21.59 0.41
CA ASN A 80 5.96 -22.69 1.18
C ASN A 80 5.19 -23.00 2.47
N GLY A 81 3.85 -22.91 2.41
CA GLY A 81 2.95 -23.29 3.51
C GLY A 81 2.92 -22.31 4.68
N SER A 82 3.29 -21.06 4.51
CA SER A 82 3.20 -20.01 5.55
C SER A 82 2.67 -18.68 5.03
N VAL A 83 2.11 -17.87 5.94
CA VAL A 83 1.67 -16.48 5.74
C VAL A 83 2.13 -15.66 6.95
N PRO A 84 3.02 -14.66 6.75
CA PRO A 84 3.79 -14.39 5.54
C PRO A 84 4.60 -15.59 5.09
N GLY A 85 4.99 -15.60 3.82
CA GLY A 85 5.93 -16.57 3.28
C GLY A 85 7.32 -16.48 3.93
N PRO A 86 8.27 -17.37 3.55
CA PRO A 86 9.61 -17.41 4.13
C PRO A 86 10.33 -16.06 4.00
N ILE A 87 11.15 -15.73 5.00
CA ILE A 87 12.13 -14.64 4.92
C ILE A 87 13.25 -15.11 3.98
N LEU A 88 13.41 -14.44 2.85
CA LEU A 88 14.50 -14.72 1.93
C LEU A 88 15.72 -13.87 2.30
N ARG A 89 16.89 -14.49 2.37
CA ARG A 89 18.18 -13.81 2.56
C ARG A 89 19.04 -13.97 1.33
N TRP A 90 19.24 -12.85 0.63
CA TRP A 90 20.16 -12.74 -0.51
C TRP A 90 21.42 -12.02 -0.07
N ARG A 91 22.43 -11.99 -0.94
CA ARG A 91 23.66 -11.25 -0.70
C ARG A 91 23.99 -10.38 -1.90
N GLU A 92 24.31 -9.14 -1.64
CA GLU A 92 24.80 -8.18 -2.64
C GLU A 92 26.02 -8.74 -3.40
N GLY A 93 26.01 -8.60 -4.72
CA GLY A 93 27.04 -9.13 -5.62
C GLY A 93 26.81 -10.57 -6.08
N ASP A 94 25.83 -11.28 -5.54
CA ASP A 94 25.45 -12.60 -6.01
C ASP A 94 24.46 -12.51 -7.20
N THR A 95 24.31 -13.60 -7.93
CA THR A 95 23.15 -13.85 -8.80
C THR A 95 22.30 -14.92 -8.16
N VAL A 96 21.06 -14.60 -7.83
CA VAL A 96 20.13 -15.56 -7.24
C VAL A 96 19.22 -16.17 -8.30
N THR A 97 18.89 -17.43 -8.09
CA THR A 97 17.93 -18.20 -8.90
C THR A 97 16.76 -18.59 -8.01
N VAL A 98 15.55 -18.17 -8.37
CA VAL A 98 14.35 -18.51 -7.62
C VAL A 98 13.37 -19.24 -8.53
N ALA A 99 13.18 -20.53 -8.30
CA ALA A 99 12.19 -21.35 -8.99
C ALA A 99 10.85 -21.25 -8.25
N VAL A 100 9.84 -20.66 -8.89
CA VAL A 100 8.51 -20.48 -8.31
C VAL A 100 7.52 -21.41 -8.99
N THR A 101 6.97 -22.35 -8.24
CA THR A 101 5.98 -23.32 -8.72
C THR A 101 4.58 -22.91 -8.27
N ASN A 102 3.67 -22.76 -9.24
CA ASN A 102 2.27 -22.46 -8.99
C ASN A 102 1.45 -23.75 -8.82
N ARG A 103 0.95 -24.00 -7.61
CA ARG A 103 -0.01 -25.08 -7.31
C ARG A 103 -1.45 -24.62 -7.20
N LEU A 104 -1.71 -23.31 -7.36
CA LEU A 104 -3.07 -22.78 -7.40
C LEU A 104 -3.79 -23.23 -8.69
N LYS A 105 -5.11 -23.09 -8.69
CA LYS A 105 -5.96 -23.30 -9.89
C LYS A 105 -6.04 -22.08 -10.81
N VAL A 106 -5.42 -20.98 -10.44
CA VAL A 106 -5.40 -19.70 -11.14
C VAL A 106 -3.96 -19.25 -11.39
N PRO A 107 -3.69 -18.40 -12.38
CA PRO A 107 -2.36 -17.82 -12.57
C PRO A 107 -1.90 -17.03 -11.33
N THR A 108 -0.59 -16.99 -11.13
CA THR A 108 0.06 -16.27 -10.04
C THR A 108 1.32 -15.55 -10.53
N SER A 109 1.93 -14.75 -9.64
CA SER A 109 3.19 -14.05 -9.89
C SER A 109 3.88 -13.76 -8.58
N ILE A 110 5.18 -13.48 -8.63
CA ILE A 110 5.93 -12.81 -7.55
C ILE A 110 6.62 -11.59 -8.14
N HIS A 111 6.33 -10.44 -7.57
CA HIS A 111 7.09 -9.22 -7.75
C HIS A 111 8.10 -9.08 -6.61
N TRP A 112 9.30 -8.68 -6.93
CA TRP A 112 10.41 -8.44 -6.01
C TRP A 112 10.47 -6.95 -5.71
N HIS A 113 9.68 -6.53 -4.73
CA HIS A 113 9.44 -5.11 -4.46
C HIS A 113 10.72 -4.33 -4.21
N ALA A 114 10.94 -3.30 -5.03
CA ALA A 114 12.08 -2.39 -5.00
C ALA A 114 13.45 -3.02 -5.33
N ILE A 115 13.49 -4.24 -5.84
CA ILE A 115 14.73 -4.83 -6.32
C ILE A 115 15.03 -4.33 -7.73
N ARG A 116 16.26 -3.84 -7.94
CA ARG A 116 16.77 -3.48 -9.26
C ARG A 116 17.15 -4.75 -10.01
N LEU A 117 16.43 -5.03 -11.07
CA LEU A 117 16.49 -6.29 -11.81
C LEU A 117 16.14 -6.06 -13.30
N PRO A 118 16.43 -7.02 -14.18
CA PRO A 118 15.94 -6.99 -15.55
C PRO A 118 14.40 -6.99 -15.61
N ALA A 119 13.81 -6.23 -16.54
CA ALA A 119 12.35 -6.03 -16.59
C ALA A 119 11.55 -7.32 -16.75
N ASP A 120 12.09 -8.33 -17.44
CA ASP A 120 11.47 -9.66 -17.59
C ASP A 120 11.48 -10.50 -16.29
N MET A 121 12.18 -10.02 -15.25
CA MET A 121 12.23 -10.62 -13.92
C MET A 121 11.40 -9.83 -12.89
N ASP A 122 10.73 -8.75 -13.30
CA ASP A 122 9.94 -7.89 -12.40
C ASP A 122 8.67 -8.57 -11.85
N GLY A 123 8.13 -9.52 -12.59
CA GLY A 123 7.03 -10.36 -12.12
C GLY A 123 5.64 -9.72 -12.21
N VAL A 124 5.43 -8.68 -13.02
CA VAL A 124 4.13 -8.04 -13.26
C VAL A 124 3.46 -8.64 -14.49
N PRO A 125 2.36 -9.44 -14.32
CA PRO A 125 1.72 -10.10 -15.44
C PRO A 125 1.14 -9.14 -16.46
N GLY A 126 1.39 -9.41 -17.74
CA GLY A 126 0.86 -8.62 -18.86
C GLY A 126 1.66 -7.34 -19.16
N LEU A 127 2.72 -7.03 -18.41
CA LEU A 127 3.61 -5.92 -18.67
C LEU A 127 4.96 -6.39 -19.24
N SER A 128 5.72 -7.10 -18.44
CA SER A 128 7.04 -7.65 -18.82
C SER A 128 7.14 -9.16 -18.62
N PHE A 129 6.09 -9.80 -18.15
CA PHE A 129 6.07 -11.15 -17.68
C PHE A 129 4.70 -11.81 -17.96
N PRO A 130 4.64 -13.07 -18.40
CA PRO A 130 3.38 -13.72 -18.80
C PRO A 130 2.53 -14.20 -17.61
N GLY A 131 3.05 -14.15 -16.36
CA GLY A 131 2.48 -14.83 -15.21
C GLY A 131 2.89 -16.31 -15.15
N ILE A 132 2.61 -16.95 -14.01
CA ILE A 132 2.88 -18.37 -13.77
C ILE A 132 1.55 -19.12 -13.84
N ALA A 133 1.32 -19.86 -14.92
CA ALA A 133 0.10 -20.63 -15.09
C ALA A 133 -0.02 -21.78 -14.06
N PRO A 134 -1.24 -22.29 -13.78
CA PRO A 134 -1.44 -23.43 -12.89
C PRO A 134 -0.55 -24.62 -13.24
N GLY A 135 0.09 -25.22 -12.25
CA GLY A 135 0.99 -26.36 -12.40
C GLY A 135 2.32 -26.07 -13.09
N LYS A 136 2.65 -24.80 -13.36
CA LYS A 136 3.90 -24.41 -14.02
C LYS A 136 4.89 -23.81 -13.01
N THR A 137 6.17 -23.86 -13.40
CA THR A 137 7.28 -23.23 -12.67
C THR A 137 7.89 -22.15 -13.55
N PHE A 138 8.13 -20.98 -12.95
CA PHE A 138 8.94 -19.90 -13.54
C PHE A 138 10.24 -19.74 -12.76
N VAL A 139 11.33 -19.48 -13.47
CA VAL A 139 12.67 -19.35 -12.84
C VAL A 139 13.16 -17.92 -13.00
N TYR A 140 13.14 -17.18 -11.91
CA TYR A 140 13.74 -15.85 -11.82
C TYR A 140 15.26 -15.98 -11.71
N ARG A 141 16.01 -15.14 -12.43
CA ARG A 141 17.46 -15.01 -12.32
C ARG A 141 17.80 -13.54 -12.13
N ILE A 142 18.22 -13.21 -10.92
CA ILE A 142 18.32 -11.80 -10.48
C ILE A 142 19.75 -11.52 -10.04
N PRO A 143 20.47 -10.64 -10.74
CA PRO A 143 21.73 -10.08 -10.22
C PRO A 143 21.42 -9.15 -9.07
N VAL A 144 21.95 -9.40 -7.89
CA VAL A 144 21.70 -8.64 -6.68
C VAL A 144 22.69 -7.49 -6.60
N VAL A 145 22.26 -6.28 -6.91
CA VAL A 145 23.11 -5.07 -7.03
C VAL A 145 22.95 -4.08 -5.88
N GLN A 146 22.20 -4.44 -4.86
CA GLN A 146 21.84 -3.59 -3.74
C GLN A 146 21.77 -4.39 -2.45
N SER A 147 21.75 -3.71 -1.31
CA SER A 147 21.54 -4.30 0.03
C SER A 147 20.44 -3.57 0.77
N GLY A 148 19.86 -4.17 1.81
CA GLY A 148 18.83 -3.55 2.64
C GLY A 148 17.65 -4.46 2.93
N THR A 149 16.58 -3.85 3.43
CA THR A 149 15.32 -4.51 3.78
C THR A 149 14.28 -4.25 2.71
N TYR A 150 13.75 -5.32 2.15
CA TYR A 150 12.77 -5.35 1.06
C TYR A 150 11.72 -6.42 1.33
N TRP A 151 10.83 -6.67 0.36
CA TRP A 151 9.81 -7.71 0.47
C TRP A 151 9.40 -8.22 -0.92
N TYR A 152 8.59 -9.26 -0.96
CA TYR A 152 8.02 -9.79 -2.18
C TYR A 152 6.52 -10.05 -2.01
N HIS A 153 5.78 -9.89 -3.11
CA HIS A 153 4.33 -10.08 -3.11
C HIS A 153 3.79 -10.42 -4.49
N SER A 154 2.52 -10.78 -4.56
CA SER A 154 1.87 -11.05 -5.83
C SER A 154 1.39 -9.77 -6.52
N HIS A 155 1.56 -9.70 -7.83
CA HIS A 155 0.88 -8.73 -8.69
C HIS A 155 -0.32 -9.36 -9.45
N SER A 156 -0.79 -10.55 -9.02
CA SER A 156 -1.92 -11.25 -9.63
C SER A 156 -3.20 -11.01 -8.85
N ARG A 157 -4.05 -10.08 -9.34
CA ARG A 157 -5.32 -9.70 -8.70
C ARG A 157 -5.13 -9.38 -7.21
N PHE A 158 -5.92 -10.04 -6.35
CA PHE A 158 -5.90 -9.79 -4.91
C PHE A 158 -5.13 -10.86 -4.11
N GLN A 159 -4.16 -11.56 -4.73
CA GLN A 159 -3.39 -12.59 -4.03
C GLN A 159 -2.48 -12.01 -2.93
N GLU A 160 -2.08 -10.75 -3.05
CA GLU A 160 -1.42 -10.00 -1.98
C GLU A 160 -2.30 -9.95 -0.73
N GLN A 161 -3.56 -9.52 -0.86
CA GLN A 161 -4.52 -9.47 0.25
C GLN A 161 -4.82 -10.85 0.85
N THR A 162 -4.71 -11.91 0.06
CA THR A 162 -4.95 -13.28 0.55
C THR A 162 -3.70 -13.95 1.11
N GLY A 163 -2.57 -13.24 1.23
CA GLY A 163 -1.39 -13.67 1.99
C GLY A 163 -0.15 -14.01 1.17
N LEU A 164 -0.14 -13.81 -0.16
CA LEU A 164 1.07 -13.99 -0.97
C LEU A 164 2.00 -12.78 -0.78
N VAL A 165 2.65 -12.74 0.36
CA VAL A 165 3.61 -11.72 0.79
C VAL A 165 4.74 -12.38 1.59
N GLY A 166 5.93 -11.76 1.61
CA GLY A 166 7.04 -12.22 2.46
C GLY A 166 8.23 -11.27 2.44
N ALA A 167 9.06 -11.35 3.46
CA ALA A 167 10.22 -10.48 3.63
C ALA A 167 11.41 -10.92 2.75
N LEU A 168 12.16 -9.93 2.27
CA LEU A 168 13.41 -10.11 1.54
C LEU A 168 14.48 -9.23 2.15
N ILE A 169 15.51 -9.86 2.72
CA ILE A 169 16.67 -9.18 3.28
C ILE A 169 17.85 -9.40 2.34
N VAL A 170 18.44 -8.32 1.88
CA VAL A 170 19.67 -8.38 1.08
C VAL A 170 20.83 -7.95 1.94
N GLU A 171 21.67 -8.91 2.28
CA GLU A 171 22.87 -8.69 3.08
C GLU A 171 23.93 -7.95 2.27
N ARG A 172 24.67 -7.06 2.91
CA ARG A 172 25.79 -6.35 2.28
C ARG A 172 26.88 -7.32 1.90
N ARG A 173 27.56 -7.00 0.82
CA ARG A 173 28.81 -7.70 0.44
C ARG A 173 29.92 -7.47 1.48
N GLU A 174 30.01 -6.23 1.97
CA GLU A 174 30.95 -5.80 3.00
C GLU A 174 30.29 -5.85 4.38
N LYS A 175 31.08 -5.61 5.44
CA LYS A 175 30.53 -5.49 6.80
C LYS A 175 29.48 -4.40 6.84
N ASP A 176 28.35 -4.67 7.52
CA ASP A 176 27.30 -3.69 7.74
C ASP A 176 27.87 -2.45 8.47
N SER A 177 27.49 -1.27 8.00
CA SER A 177 27.89 0.00 8.61
C SER A 177 27.13 0.31 9.91
N ILE A 178 26.09 -0.47 10.20
CA ILE A 178 25.25 -0.35 11.37
C ILE A 178 25.59 -1.49 12.32
N ASP A 179 26.11 -1.15 13.50
CA ASP A 179 26.40 -2.16 14.52
C ASP A 179 25.13 -2.56 15.25
N PHE A 180 24.89 -3.86 15.36
CA PHE A 180 23.82 -4.47 16.15
C PHE A 180 24.27 -5.85 16.64
N ASP A 181 23.67 -6.28 17.76
CA ASP A 181 23.96 -7.61 18.36
C ASP A 181 22.96 -8.66 17.88
N ARG A 182 21.73 -8.20 17.53
CA ARG A 182 20.61 -9.05 17.14
C ARG A 182 19.71 -8.33 16.16
N GLU A 183 19.03 -9.09 15.29
CA GLU A 183 18.03 -8.51 14.40
C GLU A 183 16.75 -9.34 14.34
N TYR A 184 15.64 -8.65 14.07
CA TYR A 184 14.34 -9.24 13.81
C TYR A 184 13.66 -8.56 12.64
N VAL A 185 13.01 -9.36 11.80
CA VAL A 185 12.05 -8.86 10.83
C VAL A 185 10.70 -8.66 11.55
N VAL A 186 10.11 -7.51 11.37
CA VAL A 186 8.76 -7.14 11.86
C VAL A 186 7.88 -6.88 10.64
N PHE A 187 7.25 -7.94 10.15
CA PHE A 187 6.39 -7.90 8.98
C PHE A 187 4.95 -7.64 9.40
N LEU A 188 4.41 -6.49 9.00
CA LEU A 188 3.02 -6.09 9.27
C LEU A 188 2.15 -6.40 8.06
N CYS A 189 0.96 -6.92 8.28
CA CYS A 189 -0.05 -7.08 7.24
C CYS A 189 -1.47 -6.99 7.79
N ASP A 190 -2.42 -6.74 6.90
CA ASP A 190 -3.85 -6.74 7.15
C ASP A 190 -4.47 -8.01 6.60
N TRP A 191 -5.15 -8.78 7.46
CA TRP A 191 -5.85 -10.01 7.09
C TRP A 191 -7.36 -9.81 7.12
N THR A 192 -8.06 -10.44 6.19
CA THR A 192 -9.51 -10.54 6.24
C THR A 192 -9.99 -11.94 5.83
N ASP A 193 -11.03 -12.43 6.50
CA ASP A 193 -11.74 -13.65 6.09
C ASP A 193 -12.77 -13.38 4.98
N THR A 194 -12.98 -12.11 4.64
CA THR A 194 -13.89 -11.71 3.55
C THR A 194 -13.16 -11.83 2.21
N ASN A 195 -13.83 -12.41 1.22
CA ASN A 195 -13.27 -12.47 -0.14
C ASN A 195 -12.93 -11.06 -0.66
N PRO A 196 -11.69 -10.78 -1.09
CA PRO A 196 -11.28 -9.46 -1.59
C PRO A 196 -12.12 -8.93 -2.76
N GLU A 197 -12.65 -9.81 -3.61
CA GLU A 197 -13.59 -9.42 -4.68
C GLU A 197 -14.88 -8.82 -4.10
N THR A 198 -15.36 -9.36 -2.99
CA THR A 198 -16.52 -8.82 -2.27
C THR A 198 -16.18 -7.45 -1.67
N ILE A 199 -14.99 -7.29 -1.08
CA ILE A 199 -14.55 -5.99 -0.55
C ILE A 199 -14.52 -4.97 -1.69
N PHE A 200 -13.88 -5.30 -2.81
CA PHE A 200 -13.79 -4.41 -3.95
C PHE A 200 -15.16 -4.06 -4.54
N SER A 201 -16.07 -5.05 -4.60
CA SER A 201 -17.46 -4.81 -5.02
C SER A 201 -18.20 -3.86 -4.09
N ASN A 202 -18.04 -4.04 -2.77
CA ASN A 202 -18.65 -3.17 -1.77
C ASN A 202 -18.14 -1.72 -1.88
N LEU A 203 -16.81 -1.54 -2.03
CA LEU A 203 -16.20 -0.22 -2.22
C LEU A 203 -16.71 0.47 -3.50
N LYS A 204 -16.94 -0.29 -4.59
CA LYS A 204 -17.54 0.25 -5.82
C LYS A 204 -19.01 0.62 -5.70
N GLN A 205 -19.73 0.01 -4.79
CA GLN A 205 -21.13 0.36 -4.51
C GLN A 205 -21.22 1.52 -3.53
N GLN A 206 -20.34 1.54 -2.53
CA GLN A 206 -20.29 2.53 -1.48
C GLN A 206 -18.85 2.63 -0.96
N SER A 207 -18.12 3.70 -1.28
CA SER A 207 -16.70 3.85 -0.95
C SER A 207 -16.43 3.84 0.56
N ASP A 208 -17.35 4.38 1.36
CA ASP A 208 -17.27 4.42 2.83
C ASP A 208 -17.97 3.21 3.50
N TYR A 209 -18.10 2.07 2.79
CA TYR A 209 -18.79 0.87 3.27
C TYR A 209 -18.19 0.34 4.59
N TYR A 210 -16.86 0.38 4.74
CA TYR A 210 -16.15 -0.09 5.92
C TYR A 210 -15.87 1.00 6.96
N ASN A 211 -16.34 2.23 6.73
CA ASN A 211 -16.28 3.30 7.71
C ASN A 211 -17.48 3.23 8.68
N TYR A 212 -17.30 2.53 9.81
CA TYR A 212 -18.34 2.42 10.85
C TYR A 212 -18.33 3.57 11.86
N HIS A 213 -17.47 4.57 11.65
CA HIS A 213 -17.36 5.74 12.52
C HIS A 213 -17.88 7.02 11.86
N LYS A 214 -18.92 6.89 11.05
CA LYS A 214 -19.58 8.02 10.40
C LYS A 214 -20.06 9.04 11.44
N LEU A 215 -19.98 10.31 11.07
CA LEU A 215 -20.46 11.39 11.91
C LEU A 215 -21.97 11.23 12.16
N THR A 216 -22.36 11.38 13.42
CA THR A 216 -23.73 11.27 13.88
C THR A 216 -24.27 12.63 14.33
N VAL A 217 -25.59 12.75 14.46
CA VAL A 217 -26.22 13.97 14.98
C VAL A 217 -25.65 14.42 16.34
N PRO A 218 -25.37 13.54 17.32
CA PRO A 218 -24.67 13.92 18.56
C PRO A 218 -23.28 14.52 18.32
N ASN A 219 -22.51 14.02 17.34
CA ASN A 219 -21.20 14.56 17.00
C ASN A 219 -21.34 16.01 16.50
N PHE A 220 -22.32 16.29 15.63
CA PHE A 220 -22.61 17.65 15.16
C PHE A 220 -22.88 18.62 16.33
N PHE A 221 -23.74 18.25 17.28
CA PHE A 221 -24.04 19.12 18.43
C PHE A 221 -22.80 19.32 19.35
N SER A 222 -21.97 18.28 19.52
CA SER A 222 -20.72 18.39 20.26
C SER A 222 -19.75 19.36 19.56
N GLU A 223 -19.65 19.28 18.25
CA GLU A 223 -18.82 20.17 17.43
C GLU A 223 -19.36 21.62 17.45
N ALA A 224 -20.65 21.79 17.27
CA ALA A 224 -21.31 23.08 17.34
C ALA A 224 -21.12 23.78 18.70
N LYS A 225 -21.09 23.00 19.80
CA LYS A 225 -20.78 23.50 21.13
C LYS A 225 -19.33 24.00 21.26
N LYS A 226 -18.38 23.34 20.58
CA LYS A 226 -16.94 23.68 20.63
C LYS A 226 -16.57 24.83 19.70
N LYS A 227 -17.03 24.80 18.46
CA LYS A 227 -16.63 25.74 17.38
C LYS A 227 -17.68 26.84 17.11
N GLY A 228 -18.89 26.71 17.64
CA GLY A 228 -20.05 27.52 17.29
C GLY A 228 -20.89 26.90 16.18
N LEU A 229 -22.19 27.27 16.15
CA LEU A 229 -23.16 26.64 15.25
C LEU A 229 -22.88 26.94 13.77
N ARG A 230 -22.55 28.20 13.44
CA ARG A 230 -22.30 28.62 12.04
C ARG A 230 -21.07 27.93 11.42
N PRO A 231 -19.89 27.89 12.06
CA PRO A 231 -18.75 27.14 11.57
C PRO A 231 -19.05 25.63 11.41
N ALA A 232 -19.71 25.01 12.39
CA ALA A 232 -20.08 23.59 12.29
C ALA A 232 -20.98 23.30 11.09
N ILE A 233 -22.02 24.12 10.85
CA ILE A 233 -22.88 23.98 9.67
C ILE A 233 -22.07 24.16 8.38
N SER A 234 -21.20 25.18 8.32
CA SER A 234 -20.38 25.45 7.13
C SER A 234 -19.48 24.26 6.80
N ASP A 235 -18.78 23.70 7.80
CA ASP A 235 -17.90 22.54 7.64
C ASP A 235 -18.69 21.31 7.14
N HIS A 236 -19.81 20.99 7.79
CA HIS A 236 -20.65 19.86 7.36
C HIS A 236 -21.21 20.01 5.94
N LEU A 237 -21.60 21.22 5.55
CA LEU A 237 -22.08 21.49 4.18
C LEU A 237 -20.94 21.38 3.16
N ALA A 238 -19.72 21.75 3.52
CA ALA A 238 -18.56 21.62 2.64
C ALA A 238 -18.23 20.14 2.38
N TRP A 239 -18.17 19.32 3.43
CA TRP A 239 -17.99 17.87 3.30
C TRP A 239 -19.11 17.21 2.49
N ALA A 240 -20.36 17.56 2.75
CA ALA A 240 -21.52 17.04 2.02
C ALA A 240 -21.49 17.39 0.52
N ARG A 241 -21.01 18.59 0.16
CA ARG A 241 -20.88 19.00 -1.26
C ARG A 241 -19.81 18.20 -2.02
N MET A 242 -18.80 17.72 -1.31
CA MET A 242 -17.76 16.86 -1.89
C MET A 242 -18.14 15.38 -1.89
N ASN A 243 -19.29 15.01 -1.30
CA ASN A 243 -19.66 13.61 -1.03
C ASN A 243 -18.59 12.84 -0.25
N MET A 244 -17.95 13.51 0.71
CA MET A 244 -16.85 12.98 1.53
C MET A 244 -17.17 13.06 3.01
N SER A 245 -16.51 12.26 3.82
CA SER A 245 -16.59 12.31 5.28
C SER A 245 -15.22 12.56 5.90
N PRO A 246 -15.08 13.47 6.88
CA PRO A 246 -13.79 13.72 7.55
C PRO A 246 -13.28 12.51 8.35
N THR A 247 -14.13 11.51 8.59
CA THR A 247 -13.78 10.27 9.30
C THR A 247 -13.38 9.13 8.36
N ASP A 248 -13.49 9.34 7.05
CA ASP A 248 -13.15 8.35 6.03
C ASP A 248 -11.67 8.45 5.67
N ILE A 249 -10.84 7.90 6.56
CA ILE A 249 -9.37 7.98 6.47
C ILE A 249 -8.81 6.76 5.74
N SER A 250 -9.42 5.59 5.96
CA SER A 250 -9.05 4.32 5.34
C SER A 250 -10.27 3.68 4.68
N ASP A 251 -10.16 3.29 3.41
CA ASP A 251 -11.24 2.62 2.66
C ASP A 251 -11.68 1.31 3.30
N VAL A 252 -10.73 0.57 3.87
CA VAL A 252 -10.96 -0.70 4.57
C VAL A 252 -10.34 -0.62 5.96
N SER A 253 -11.12 -0.93 6.98
CA SER A 253 -10.76 -0.75 8.38
C SER A 253 -10.81 -2.06 9.17
N GLY A 254 -10.52 -2.00 10.47
CA GLY A 254 -10.73 -3.10 11.42
C GLY A 254 -12.17 -3.61 11.51
N ALA A 255 -13.10 -3.03 10.76
CA ALA A 255 -14.42 -3.58 10.52
C ALA A 255 -14.39 -4.97 9.87
N THR A 256 -13.37 -5.21 9.04
CA THR A 256 -13.12 -6.52 8.41
C THR A 256 -11.69 -6.99 8.58
N TYR A 257 -10.73 -6.08 8.88
CA TYR A 257 -9.32 -6.43 9.03
C TYR A 257 -8.97 -6.90 10.44
N THR A 258 -8.10 -7.90 10.50
CA THR A 258 -7.29 -8.27 11.65
C THR A 258 -5.84 -7.98 11.30
N TYR A 259 -5.17 -7.18 12.12
CA TYR A 259 -3.80 -6.77 11.87
C TYR A 259 -2.83 -7.78 12.44
N LEU A 260 -1.91 -8.24 11.60
CA LEU A 260 -0.96 -9.30 11.94
C LEU A 260 0.47 -8.75 12.03
N LEU A 261 1.25 -9.28 12.95
CA LEU A 261 2.70 -9.11 13.04
C LEU A 261 3.36 -10.47 12.87
N ASN A 262 4.17 -10.63 11.82
CA ASN A 262 4.81 -11.91 11.45
C ASN A 262 3.82 -13.08 11.38
N GLY A 263 2.62 -12.84 10.84
CA GLY A 263 1.56 -13.83 10.74
C GLY A 263 0.83 -14.14 12.05
N ASN A 264 1.06 -13.36 13.10
CA ASN A 264 0.44 -13.53 14.40
C ASN A 264 -0.61 -12.44 14.65
N ALA A 265 -1.85 -12.85 14.94
CA ALA A 265 -2.87 -11.93 15.45
C ALA A 265 -2.47 -11.41 16.85
N PRO A 266 -3.03 -10.28 17.32
CA PRO A 266 -2.64 -9.68 18.60
C PRO A 266 -2.70 -10.63 19.80
N ALA A 267 -3.60 -11.61 19.79
CA ALA A 267 -3.72 -12.60 20.87
C ALA A 267 -2.53 -13.58 20.92
N ALA A 268 -1.95 -13.93 19.79
CA ALA A 268 -0.80 -14.82 19.68
C ALA A 268 0.52 -14.16 20.11
N ASN A 269 0.61 -12.83 19.97
CA ASN A 269 1.68 -11.99 20.53
C ASN A 269 3.10 -12.49 20.22
N TRP A 270 3.56 -12.31 18.99
CA TRP A 270 4.93 -12.66 18.60
C TRP A 270 5.98 -12.12 19.59
N THR A 271 7.03 -12.90 19.90
CA THR A 271 8.06 -12.52 20.86
C THR A 271 9.44 -12.62 20.26
N GLY A 272 10.19 -11.51 20.30
CA GLY A 272 11.63 -11.44 20.05
C GLY A 272 12.40 -11.39 21.37
N LEU A 273 13.47 -12.20 21.52
CA LEU A 273 14.26 -12.25 22.72
C LEU A 273 15.43 -11.27 22.68
N PHE A 274 15.80 -10.71 23.82
CA PHE A 274 16.98 -9.88 23.97
C PHE A 274 17.70 -10.11 25.31
N GLN A 275 18.92 -9.60 25.43
CA GLN A 275 19.63 -9.42 26.69
C GLN A 275 19.74 -7.90 26.97
N PRO A 276 19.62 -7.45 28.24
CA PRO A 276 19.79 -6.04 28.58
C PRO A 276 21.12 -5.48 28.05
N GLY A 277 21.05 -4.32 27.40
CA GLY A 277 22.18 -3.67 26.76
C GLY A 277 22.43 -4.04 25.30
N GLU A 278 21.83 -5.13 24.77
CA GLU A 278 21.92 -5.47 23.34
C GLU A 278 21.31 -4.39 22.46
N ARG A 279 21.99 -4.11 21.36
CA ARG A 279 21.48 -3.30 20.27
C ARG A 279 20.71 -4.18 19.31
N ILE A 280 19.39 -3.99 19.25
CA ILE A 280 18.48 -4.82 18.45
C ILE A 280 18.07 -4.03 17.20
N ARG A 281 18.33 -4.60 16.03
CA ARG A 281 17.82 -4.09 14.77
C ARG A 281 16.45 -4.67 14.49
N LEU A 282 15.43 -3.83 14.41
CA LEU A 282 14.08 -4.18 13.98
C LEU A 282 13.91 -3.73 12.54
N ARG A 283 13.65 -4.69 11.65
CA ARG A 283 13.42 -4.46 10.22
C ARG A 283 11.92 -4.44 9.97
N PHE A 284 11.32 -3.25 10.04
CA PHE A 284 9.90 -3.07 9.79
C PHE A 284 9.61 -3.11 8.29
N ILE A 285 8.61 -3.90 7.91
CA ILE A 285 8.08 -4.01 6.56
C ILE A 285 6.56 -3.89 6.66
N ASN A 286 5.97 -2.94 5.95
CA ASN A 286 4.53 -2.88 5.83
C ASN A 286 4.07 -3.58 4.53
N GLY A 287 3.77 -4.86 4.62
CA GLY A 287 3.22 -5.68 3.53
C GLY A 287 1.69 -5.76 3.57
N SER A 288 1.02 -4.74 4.08
CA SER A 288 -0.45 -4.63 4.05
C SER A 288 -0.95 -4.24 2.68
N SER A 289 -2.19 -4.60 2.39
CA SER A 289 -2.85 -4.22 1.15
C SER A 289 -3.45 -2.80 1.19
N MET A 290 -3.97 -2.37 2.36
CA MET A 290 -4.68 -1.09 2.49
C MET A 290 -4.35 -0.31 3.76
N THR A 291 -3.45 -0.81 4.64
CA THR A 291 -3.29 -0.27 5.99
C THR A 291 -1.97 0.47 6.19
N PHE A 292 -2.03 1.74 6.58
CA PHE A 292 -0.92 2.49 7.17
C PHE A 292 -0.84 2.18 8.66
N PHE A 293 0.37 2.05 9.22
CA PHE A 293 0.56 1.85 10.65
C PHE A 293 1.37 2.96 11.29
N ASP A 294 0.97 3.36 12.51
CA ASP A 294 1.78 4.16 13.41
C ASP A 294 2.44 3.23 14.42
N ILE A 295 3.78 3.25 14.42
CA ILE A 295 4.63 2.30 15.16
C ILE A 295 5.26 2.99 16.34
N ARG A 296 5.16 2.36 17.53
CA ARG A 296 5.88 2.77 18.74
C ARG A 296 6.26 1.56 19.60
N VAL A 297 7.32 1.74 20.38
CA VAL A 297 7.73 0.76 21.41
C VAL A 297 7.77 1.52 22.74
N PRO A 298 6.65 1.57 23.48
CA PRO A 298 6.59 2.34 24.73
C PRO A 298 7.72 1.98 25.70
N GLY A 299 8.42 3.00 26.18
CA GLY A 299 9.58 2.86 27.06
C GLY A 299 10.92 2.72 26.35
N LEU A 300 10.95 2.62 25.00
CA LEU A 300 12.16 2.62 24.20
C LEU A 300 12.10 3.67 23.12
N GLN A 301 13.21 4.36 22.91
CA GLN A 301 13.41 5.20 21.73
C GLN A 301 13.86 4.32 20.55
N MET A 302 13.41 4.67 19.36
CA MET A 302 13.76 4.00 18.12
C MET A 302 14.68 4.91 17.30
N THR A 303 15.88 4.42 16.97
CA THR A 303 16.81 5.14 16.09
C THR A 303 16.67 4.58 14.69
N VAL A 304 16.05 5.33 13.79
CA VAL A 304 15.90 4.99 12.37
C VAL A 304 17.26 5.09 11.71
N VAL A 305 17.68 4.03 11.02
CA VAL A 305 19.02 3.89 10.38
C VAL A 305 18.93 3.54 8.90
N GLN A 306 17.77 3.01 8.44
CA GLN A 306 17.47 2.81 7.02
C GLN A 306 16.01 3.16 6.74
N ALA A 307 15.77 3.67 5.54
CA ALA A 307 14.45 3.87 4.96
C ALA A 307 14.46 3.26 3.54
N ASP A 308 13.48 2.42 3.24
CA ASP A 308 13.33 1.74 1.95
C ASP A 308 14.64 1.08 1.47
N GLY A 309 15.27 0.34 2.40
CA GLY A 309 16.51 -0.40 2.14
C GLY A 309 17.78 0.45 2.04
N ASN A 310 17.70 1.78 2.11
CA ASN A 310 18.82 2.69 1.98
C ASN A 310 19.23 3.30 3.32
N ASP A 311 20.54 3.43 3.56
CA ASP A 311 21.06 4.03 4.78
C ASP A 311 20.71 5.50 4.88
N VAL A 312 20.22 5.90 6.05
CA VAL A 312 20.01 7.29 6.42
C VAL A 312 20.88 7.66 7.62
N GLU A 313 21.15 8.96 7.78
CA GLU A 313 21.73 9.45 9.03
C GLU A 313 20.79 9.08 10.18
N PRO A 314 21.32 8.58 11.31
CA PRO A 314 20.49 8.09 12.40
C PRO A 314 19.56 9.17 12.97
N VAL A 315 18.26 8.88 13.02
CA VAL A 315 17.24 9.77 13.59
C VAL A 315 16.52 9.06 14.72
N THR A 316 16.62 9.57 15.93
CA THR A 316 15.93 9.01 17.09
C THR A 316 14.54 9.60 17.25
N VAL A 317 13.54 8.72 17.36
CA VAL A 317 12.11 9.06 17.44
C VAL A 317 11.40 8.18 18.47
N ASP A 318 10.23 8.64 18.92
CA ASP A 318 9.33 7.86 19.77
C ASP A 318 8.32 7.07 18.94
N GLU A 319 8.01 7.55 17.73
CA GLU A 319 6.99 7.01 16.84
C GLU A 319 7.31 7.31 15.38
N PHE A 320 6.85 6.44 14.47
CA PHE A 320 6.84 6.73 13.04
C PHE A 320 5.63 6.09 12.36
N ARG A 321 5.11 6.76 11.32
CA ARG A 321 4.15 6.17 10.38
C ARG A 321 4.91 5.39 9.33
N ILE A 322 4.43 4.19 9.01
CA ILE A 322 4.90 3.38 7.90
C ILE A 322 3.74 3.15 6.92
N GLY A 323 3.88 3.69 5.72
CA GLY A 323 2.91 3.48 4.65
C GLY A 323 3.01 2.09 4.04
N ILE A 324 2.00 1.72 3.25
CA ILE A 324 2.01 0.44 2.54
C ILE A 324 3.25 0.37 1.65
N ALA A 325 3.92 -0.77 1.66
CA ALA A 325 5.14 -1.08 0.94
C ALA A 325 6.41 -0.40 1.45
N GLU A 326 6.37 0.56 2.36
CA GLU A 326 7.58 1.13 2.95
C GLU A 326 8.30 0.14 3.86
N THR A 327 9.62 0.37 4.01
CA THR A 327 10.44 -0.33 5.00
C THR A 327 11.27 0.66 5.83
N TYR A 328 11.38 0.38 7.14
CA TYR A 328 12.27 1.11 8.05
C TYR A 328 13.06 0.13 8.92
N ASP A 329 14.37 0.33 8.99
CA ASP A 329 15.19 -0.38 9.98
C ASP A 329 15.49 0.57 11.13
N VAL A 330 15.20 0.11 12.33
CA VAL A 330 15.43 0.89 13.55
C VAL A 330 16.29 0.10 14.54
N ILE A 331 17.09 0.83 15.31
CA ILE A 331 17.86 0.27 16.43
C ILE A 331 17.12 0.67 17.71
N VAL A 332 16.86 -0.34 18.56
CA VAL A 332 16.42 -0.17 19.94
C VAL A 332 17.44 -0.82 20.88
N GLN A 333 17.58 -0.27 22.10
CA GLN A 333 18.54 -0.79 23.07
C GLN A 333 17.93 -0.88 24.46
N PRO A 334 17.17 -1.93 24.77
CA PRO A 334 16.60 -2.17 26.10
C PRO A 334 17.70 -2.30 27.15
N GLN A 335 17.62 -1.56 28.26
CA GLN A 335 18.61 -1.61 29.31
C GLN A 335 18.19 -2.49 30.50
N ASP A 336 16.89 -2.74 30.63
CA ASP A 336 16.28 -3.41 31.77
C ASP A 336 15.83 -4.83 31.42
N ASP A 337 15.72 -5.69 32.44
CA ASP A 337 15.21 -7.07 32.32
C ASP A 337 13.65 -7.07 32.32
N THR A 338 13.05 -6.16 31.54
CA THR A 338 11.60 -6.01 31.38
C THR A 338 11.15 -6.26 29.94
N ALA A 339 9.88 -6.59 29.73
CA ALA A 339 9.33 -6.75 28.40
C ALA A 339 8.79 -5.43 27.84
N TYR A 340 8.89 -5.24 26.52
CA TYR A 340 8.41 -4.07 25.79
C TYR A 340 7.46 -4.48 24.67
N THR A 341 6.36 -3.76 24.50
CA THR A 341 5.41 -4.02 23.42
C THR A 341 5.84 -3.30 22.15
N ILE A 342 6.05 -4.02 21.06
CA ILE A 342 6.04 -3.45 19.71
C ILE A 342 4.57 -3.24 19.37
N PHE A 343 4.14 -1.99 19.22
CA PHE A 343 2.76 -1.63 18.99
C PHE A 343 2.58 -0.93 17.66
N ALA A 344 1.71 -1.47 16.81
CA ALA A 344 1.38 -0.96 15.49
C ALA A 344 -0.14 -0.73 15.41
N GLN A 345 -0.58 0.53 15.44
CA GLN A 345 -1.97 0.90 15.28
C GLN A 345 -2.22 1.41 13.86
N PRO A 346 -3.33 1.03 13.18
CA PRO A 346 -3.68 1.61 11.90
C PRO A 346 -3.99 3.10 12.03
N GLU A 347 -3.81 3.86 10.96
CA GLU A 347 -4.04 5.31 10.98
C GLU A 347 -5.48 5.69 11.38
N ASP A 348 -6.46 4.83 11.06
CA ASP A 348 -7.88 5.01 11.41
C ASP A 348 -8.22 4.57 12.84
N ARG A 349 -7.27 4.01 13.61
CA ARG A 349 -7.44 3.55 15.00
C ARG A 349 -8.51 2.46 15.16
N SER A 350 -8.71 1.61 14.17
CA SER A 350 -9.73 0.54 14.22
C SER A 350 -9.26 -0.77 14.84
N GLY A 351 -7.99 -0.84 15.25
CA GLY A 351 -7.39 -2.02 15.89
C GLY A 351 -5.88 -1.86 16.09
N TYR A 352 -5.16 -2.96 16.23
CA TYR A 352 -3.69 -2.94 16.31
C TYR A 352 -3.10 -4.32 15.97
N ALA A 353 -1.85 -4.32 15.49
CA ALA A 353 -0.95 -5.46 15.57
C ALA A 353 0.01 -5.28 16.75
N ARG A 354 0.51 -6.36 17.34
CA ARG A 354 1.50 -6.30 18.41
C ARG A 354 2.51 -7.43 18.37
N GLY A 355 3.68 -7.15 18.90
CA GLY A 355 4.70 -8.11 19.30
C GLY A 355 5.27 -7.71 20.66
N THR A 356 6.13 -8.55 21.20
CA THR A 356 6.85 -8.30 22.46
C THR A 356 8.34 -8.48 22.25
N LEU A 357 9.16 -7.52 22.69
CA LEU A 357 10.57 -7.74 22.99
C LEU A 357 10.68 -8.13 24.45
N ALA A 358 11.32 -9.26 24.76
CA ALA A 358 11.39 -9.79 26.10
C ALA A 358 12.75 -10.44 26.40
N PRO A 359 13.25 -10.34 27.66
CA PRO A 359 14.44 -11.08 28.07
C PRO A 359 14.24 -12.60 28.10
N LYS A 360 12.99 -13.05 28.33
CA LYS A 360 12.63 -14.47 28.44
C LYS A 360 11.30 -14.75 27.76
N MET A 361 11.18 -15.94 27.16
CA MET A 361 9.89 -16.40 26.61
C MET A 361 8.80 -16.43 27.69
N GLY A 362 7.58 -16.08 27.27
CA GLY A 362 6.40 -16.00 28.13
C GLY A 362 6.23 -14.68 28.87
N MET A 363 7.22 -13.79 28.87
CA MET A 363 7.03 -12.42 29.36
C MET A 363 6.20 -11.62 28.36
N THR A 364 5.33 -10.77 28.88
CA THR A 364 4.49 -9.86 28.09
C THR A 364 4.56 -8.46 28.67
N ALA A 365 4.37 -7.45 27.81
CA ALA A 365 4.23 -6.07 28.23
C ALA A 365 2.78 -5.59 28.05
N ALA A 366 2.41 -4.53 28.75
CA ALA A 366 1.11 -3.90 28.61
C ALA A 366 0.91 -3.38 27.18
N VAL A 367 -0.27 -3.60 26.61
CA VAL A 367 -0.67 -2.98 25.36
C VAL A 367 -1.04 -1.52 25.67
N PRO A 368 -0.39 -0.54 25.02
CA PRO A 368 -0.73 0.86 25.26
C PRO A 368 -2.14 1.16 24.75
N PRO A 369 -2.83 2.18 25.30
CA PRO A 369 -4.08 2.64 24.72
C PRO A 369 -3.85 3.12 23.29
N MET A 370 -4.82 2.90 22.40
CA MET A 370 -4.83 3.51 21.09
C MET A 370 -4.98 5.01 21.20
N ASP A 371 -4.35 5.73 20.28
CA ASP A 371 -4.51 7.17 20.19
C ASP A 371 -5.96 7.55 19.79
N PRO A 372 -6.38 8.80 20.04
CA PRO A 372 -7.65 9.29 19.53
C PRO A 372 -7.72 9.16 18.02
N ARG A 373 -8.90 8.77 17.53
CA ARG A 373 -9.16 8.68 16.08
C ARG A 373 -8.97 10.06 15.43
N PRO A 374 -8.11 10.18 14.40
CA PRO A 374 -7.97 11.43 13.68
C PRO A 374 -9.20 11.73 12.83
N MET A 375 -9.38 13.00 12.49
CA MET A 375 -10.36 13.48 11.52
C MET A 375 -9.67 14.46 10.60
N ARG A 376 -9.88 14.32 9.31
CA ARG A 376 -9.36 15.26 8.32
C ARG A 376 -10.07 16.60 8.42
N THR A 377 -9.33 17.67 8.16
CA THR A 377 -9.87 19.02 8.14
C THR A 377 -9.90 19.57 6.72
N MET A 378 -10.64 20.66 6.49
CA MET A 378 -10.61 21.37 5.21
C MET A 378 -9.22 21.92 4.88
N VAL A 379 -8.40 22.20 5.90
CA VAL A 379 -7.01 22.63 5.73
C VAL A 379 -6.15 21.50 5.20
N ASP A 380 -6.34 20.28 5.68
CA ASP A 380 -5.63 19.09 5.19
C ASP A 380 -5.97 18.82 3.72
N MET A 381 -7.20 19.13 3.31
CA MET A 381 -7.69 19.03 1.94
C MET A 381 -7.25 20.18 1.02
N GLY A 382 -6.47 21.15 1.52
CA GLY A 382 -6.10 22.34 0.75
C GLY A 382 -7.27 23.25 0.38
N MET A 383 -8.41 23.14 1.05
CA MET A 383 -9.62 23.91 0.76
C MET A 383 -9.66 25.27 1.51
N GLY A 384 -8.61 25.61 2.26
CA GLY A 384 -8.50 26.85 3.02
C GLY A 384 -9.38 26.91 4.26
N ASN A 385 -9.27 27.99 5.03
CA ASN A 385 -10.12 28.22 6.20
C ASN A 385 -11.41 28.91 5.76
N MET A 386 -12.46 28.11 5.48
CA MET A 386 -13.76 28.62 4.99
C MET A 386 -14.50 29.53 5.97
N GLY A 387 -13.99 29.73 7.20
CA GLY A 387 -14.60 30.59 8.22
C GLY A 387 -14.63 32.10 7.90
N GLY A 388 -13.98 32.55 6.83
CA GLY A 388 -13.91 33.95 6.41
C GLY A 388 -14.46 34.27 5.01
N MET A 389 -14.81 33.29 4.19
CA MET A 389 -15.33 33.53 2.85
C MET A 389 -16.84 33.84 2.88
N LYS A 390 -17.21 35.00 2.34
CA LYS A 390 -18.60 35.31 2.07
C LYS A 390 -19.15 34.33 1.03
N MET A 391 -20.38 33.89 1.23
CA MET A 391 -21.12 32.86 0.45
C MET A 391 -21.26 33.17 -1.07
N GLY A 392 -20.64 34.26 -1.56
CA GLY A 392 -20.65 34.72 -2.96
C GLY A 392 -19.37 34.47 -3.76
N ASP A 393 -18.28 34.03 -3.12
CA ASP A 393 -16.95 33.99 -3.75
C ASP A 393 -16.55 32.60 -4.28
N MET A 394 -17.47 31.64 -4.30
CA MET A 394 -17.20 30.36 -4.94
C MET A 394 -17.39 30.47 -6.46
N PRO A 395 -16.48 29.93 -7.28
CA PRO A 395 -16.69 29.86 -8.72
C PRO A 395 -17.84 28.89 -9.01
N THR A 396 -19.03 29.44 -9.12
CA THR A 396 -20.13 28.74 -9.79
C THR A 396 -19.73 28.59 -11.25
N SER A 397 -19.77 27.35 -11.77
CA SER A 397 -19.55 27.09 -13.19
C SER A 397 -20.37 28.08 -14.02
N SER A 398 -19.69 29.01 -14.67
CA SER A 398 -20.30 30.04 -15.49
C SER A 398 -21.02 29.39 -16.66
N LYS A 399 -22.34 29.36 -16.61
CA LYS A 399 -23.14 29.47 -17.80
C LYS A 399 -22.94 30.89 -18.33
N ASN A 400 -22.05 31.06 -19.28
CA ASN A 400 -22.10 32.19 -20.26
C ASN A 400 -20.88 32.05 -21.18
N ALA A 401 -21.07 31.26 -22.24
CA ALA A 401 -20.42 31.51 -23.51
C ALA A 401 -21.50 32.12 -24.41
N ALA A 402 -21.48 33.43 -24.52
CA ALA A 402 -22.31 34.15 -25.47
C ALA A 402 -21.79 33.86 -26.89
N THR A 403 -22.57 33.21 -27.71
CA THR A 403 -22.40 33.13 -29.15
C THR A 403 -23.13 34.33 -29.80
N PRO A 404 -22.54 35.03 -30.77
CA PRO A 404 -23.18 36.16 -31.45
C PRO A 404 -24.34 35.68 -32.32
N GLY A 405 -25.36 36.50 -32.38
CA GLY A 405 -26.68 36.23 -32.89
C GLY A 405 -26.80 35.83 -34.35
N MET A 406 -27.81 35.01 -34.61
CA MET A 406 -28.56 34.99 -35.85
C MET A 406 -30.07 34.92 -35.50
N ASN A 407 -30.77 35.98 -35.86
CA ASN A 407 -32.22 36.07 -35.92
C ASN A 407 -32.76 35.11 -36.97
N MET A 408 -33.74 34.27 -36.60
CA MET A 408 -34.84 33.93 -37.52
C MET A 408 -36.06 33.37 -36.76
N ALA A 409 -37.10 34.10 -36.92
CA ALA A 409 -38.54 33.84 -36.95
C ALA A 409 -39.16 32.61 -36.25
N ARG A 410 -40.08 32.93 -35.37
CA ARG A 410 -41.20 32.08 -34.91
C ARG A 410 -42.02 31.53 -36.08
N GLN A 411 -42.25 30.21 -36.06
CA GLN A 411 -43.54 29.67 -36.54
C GLN A 411 -43.96 28.51 -35.65
N SER A 412 -45.13 28.70 -35.05
CA SER A 412 -45.93 27.71 -34.35
C SER A 412 -46.57 26.77 -35.36
N MET A 413 -46.63 25.48 -35.06
CA MET A 413 -47.85 24.69 -35.31
C MET A 413 -47.81 23.37 -34.53
N ALA A 414 -48.97 23.11 -34.01
CA ALA A 414 -49.41 21.98 -33.22
C ALA A 414 -49.64 20.73 -34.07
N GLY A 415 -49.65 19.59 -33.40
CA GLY A 415 -50.58 18.54 -33.73
C GLY A 415 -50.04 17.15 -33.97
N MET A 416 -50.44 16.22 -33.10
CA MET A 416 -50.88 14.83 -33.38
C MET A 416 -49.86 13.89 -34.08
N ASP A 417 -49.73 12.64 -33.82
CA ASP A 417 -50.53 11.64 -33.11
C ASP A 417 -49.74 10.32 -33.07
N THR A 418 -50.11 9.49 -32.17
CA THR A 418 -49.90 8.07 -31.96
C THR A 418 -49.48 7.19 -33.14
N GLY A 419 -48.61 6.22 -32.90
CA GLY A 419 -48.41 5.07 -33.76
C GLY A 419 -47.43 4.04 -33.16
N SER A 420 -47.98 3.06 -32.47
CA SER A 420 -47.36 1.79 -32.15
C SER A 420 -46.98 1.04 -33.41
N ASP A 421 -45.80 0.39 -33.44
CA ASP A 421 -45.72 -0.95 -34.01
C ASP A 421 -44.45 -1.67 -33.60
N SER A 422 -44.67 -2.89 -33.20
CA SER A 422 -43.77 -3.97 -32.88
C SER A 422 -43.31 -4.70 -34.14
N ALA A 423 -42.05 -5.10 -34.23
CA ALA A 423 -41.57 -6.30 -34.97
C ALA A 423 -40.09 -6.55 -34.67
N GLU A 424 -39.75 -7.59 -33.93
CA GLU A 424 -39.24 -8.89 -34.36
C GLU A 424 -37.83 -8.94 -35.01
N HIS A 425 -36.95 -9.61 -34.23
CA HIS A 425 -35.86 -10.53 -34.58
C HIS A 425 -35.20 -10.48 -35.95
N ARG A 426 -33.89 -10.37 -35.94
CA ARG A 426 -33.02 -11.34 -36.64
C ARG A 426 -31.60 -11.32 -36.08
N GLU A 427 -31.22 -12.47 -35.52
CA GLU A 427 -29.82 -12.89 -35.36
C GLU A 427 -29.14 -13.04 -36.70
N THR A 428 -27.91 -12.56 -36.83
CA THR A 428 -26.92 -13.16 -37.73
C THR A 428 -25.59 -13.14 -37.02
N GLY A 429 -25.14 -14.34 -36.66
CA GLY A 429 -23.77 -14.58 -36.23
C GLY A 429 -22.80 -14.41 -37.39
N ASP A 430 -21.63 -13.90 -37.09
CA ASP A 430 -20.47 -14.13 -37.93
C ASP A 430 -19.26 -14.47 -37.07
N GLN A 431 -18.83 -15.72 -37.20
CA GLN A 431 -17.61 -16.28 -36.66
C GLN A 431 -16.46 -15.88 -37.57
N ASN A 432 -15.44 -15.24 -37.05
CA ASN A 432 -14.15 -15.18 -37.74
C ASN A 432 -13.06 -15.69 -36.77
N GLN A 433 -12.87 -17.01 -36.79
CA GLN A 433 -11.64 -17.66 -36.35
C GLN A 433 -10.56 -17.42 -37.40
N GLN A 434 -9.54 -16.66 -37.06
CA GLN A 434 -8.28 -16.69 -37.79
C GLN A 434 -7.26 -17.54 -37.02
N THR A 435 -7.08 -18.73 -37.55
CA THR A 435 -6.00 -19.66 -37.26
C THR A 435 -4.68 -19.08 -37.78
N ILE A 436 -3.73 -18.83 -36.90
CA ILE A 436 -2.35 -18.56 -37.31
C ILE A 436 -1.55 -19.86 -37.15
N THR A 437 -1.26 -20.46 -38.30
CA THR A 437 -0.35 -21.60 -38.47
C THR A 437 1.10 -21.20 -38.16
N GLY A 438 1.81 -22.13 -37.54
CA GLY A 438 3.15 -22.01 -37.05
C GLY A 438 4.22 -21.65 -38.10
N MET A 439 5.24 -20.96 -37.66
CA MET A 439 6.54 -20.91 -38.34
C MET A 439 7.64 -21.42 -37.41
N GLY A 440 8.47 -22.21 -38.02
CA GLY A 440 9.43 -23.10 -37.42
C GLY A 440 10.57 -22.45 -36.64
N MET A 441 11.06 -23.21 -35.71
CA MET A 441 12.29 -22.97 -34.95
C MET A 441 13.50 -23.00 -35.86
N GLY A 442 14.19 -21.87 -35.96
CA GLY A 442 15.56 -21.78 -36.46
C GLY A 442 16.52 -21.69 -35.26
N ASN A 443 17.24 -22.77 -35.02
CA ASN A 443 18.36 -22.81 -34.09
C ASN A 443 19.49 -21.92 -34.63
N SER A 444 19.82 -20.84 -33.94
CA SER A 444 21.12 -20.17 -34.10
C SER A 444 21.79 -19.99 -32.75
N THR A 445 22.73 -20.91 -32.50
CA THR A 445 23.75 -20.80 -31.46
C THR A 445 24.72 -19.66 -31.83
N GLY A 446 24.59 -18.54 -31.19
CA GLY A 446 25.53 -17.44 -31.26
C GLY A 446 25.60 -16.71 -29.91
N ARG A 447 26.37 -17.26 -28.99
CA ARG A 447 26.73 -16.60 -27.73
C ARG A 447 27.78 -15.55 -28.02
N THR A 448 27.41 -14.28 -27.96
CA THR A 448 28.37 -13.21 -27.68
C THR A 448 28.36 -12.94 -26.16
N PRO A 449 29.51 -12.92 -25.49
CA PRO A 449 29.58 -12.58 -24.08
C PRO A 449 29.32 -11.09 -23.88
N PHE A 450 28.48 -10.75 -22.92
CA PHE A 450 28.33 -9.38 -22.45
C PHE A 450 29.66 -8.91 -21.83
N PRO A 451 30.12 -7.67 -22.11
CA PRO A 451 31.29 -7.11 -21.49
C PRO A 451 31.05 -6.91 -20.00
N GLN A 452 31.94 -7.44 -19.16
CA GLN A 452 32.02 -7.16 -17.74
C GLN A 452 32.29 -5.66 -17.54
N PRO A 453 31.61 -4.96 -16.65
CA PRO A 453 32.01 -3.62 -16.27
C PRO A 453 33.28 -3.71 -15.42
N GLY A 454 34.40 -3.32 -15.99
CA GLY A 454 35.64 -3.08 -15.27
C GLY A 454 35.48 -1.87 -14.33
N PRO A 455 36.33 -1.73 -13.29
CA PRO A 455 36.27 -0.59 -12.38
C PRO A 455 36.63 0.68 -13.19
N SER A 456 35.62 1.51 -13.44
CA SER A 456 35.78 2.80 -14.11
C SER A 456 36.32 3.81 -13.11
N THR A 457 37.65 3.94 -13.07
CA THR A 457 38.28 5.15 -12.56
C THR A 457 38.29 6.20 -13.64
N MET A 458 37.22 7.01 -13.72
CA MET A 458 37.25 8.25 -14.48
C MET A 458 37.84 9.37 -13.62
N PRO A 459 38.76 10.20 -14.15
CA PRO A 459 39.30 11.34 -13.42
C PRO A 459 38.21 12.39 -13.20
N ILE A 460 38.00 12.76 -11.94
CA ILE A 460 37.10 13.85 -11.54
C ILE A 460 37.73 15.18 -11.98
N MET A 461 37.13 15.80 -12.99
CA MET A 461 37.37 17.19 -13.31
C MET A 461 36.70 18.08 -12.26
N PRO A 462 37.35 19.12 -11.72
CA PRO A 462 36.73 20.04 -10.78
C PRO A 462 35.69 20.91 -11.51
N VAL A 463 34.42 20.69 -11.22
CA VAL A 463 33.34 21.55 -11.68
C VAL A 463 33.35 22.83 -10.83
N SER A 464 33.60 23.94 -11.47
CA SER A 464 33.51 25.29 -10.91
C SER A 464 32.10 25.55 -10.39
N ARG A 465 31.98 25.80 -9.07
CA ARG A 465 30.73 26.20 -8.42
C ARG A 465 30.38 27.64 -8.78
N THR A 466 29.49 27.83 -9.73
CA THR A 466 28.62 29.01 -9.75
C THR A 466 27.27 28.55 -9.23
N ALA A 467 26.85 29.10 -8.09
CA ALA A 467 25.49 28.95 -7.56
C ALA A 467 24.54 29.68 -8.54
N ASN A 468 24.13 29.00 -9.57
CA ASN A 468 23.03 29.46 -10.39
C ASN A 468 21.73 29.09 -9.67
N ALA A 469 20.89 30.11 -9.40
CA ALA A 469 19.51 29.90 -9.05
C ALA A 469 18.91 28.89 -10.05
N GLU A 470 18.50 27.73 -9.56
CA GLU A 470 17.85 26.69 -10.39
C GLU A 470 16.69 27.35 -11.14
N ALA A 471 16.83 27.47 -12.45
CA ALA A 471 15.71 27.87 -13.30
C ALA A 471 14.63 26.79 -13.09
N LYS A 472 13.47 27.20 -12.56
CA LYS A 472 12.33 26.27 -12.38
C LYS A 472 12.01 25.66 -13.74
N LEU A 473 12.26 24.38 -13.89
CA LEU A 473 11.85 23.62 -15.06
C LEU A 473 10.33 23.74 -15.19
N LYS A 474 9.86 23.96 -16.42
CA LYS A 474 8.42 23.87 -16.69
C LYS A 474 8.05 22.41 -16.90
N PRO A 475 6.88 21.96 -16.40
CA PRO A 475 6.40 20.63 -16.72
C PRO A 475 6.39 20.38 -18.22
N SER A 476 6.91 19.23 -18.65
CA SER A 476 6.85 18.79 -20.05
C SER A 476 5.44 18.39 -20.48
N ASN A 477 4.56 18.16 -19.49
CA ASN A 477 3.17 17.76 -19.66
C ASN A 477 2.26 18.60 -18.74
N PRO A 478 2.11 19.92 -18.96
CA PRO A 478 1.29 20.74 -18.09
C PRO A 478 -0.13 20.18 -18.03
N VAL A 479 -0.62 19.95 -16.80
CA VAL A 479 -1.90 19.33 -16.54
C VAL A 479 -2.85 20.35 -15.94
N HIS A 480 -4.03 20.50 -16.53
CA HIS A 480 -5.12 21.30 -15.97
C HIS A 480 -6.22 20.38 -15.47
N MET A 481 -6.32 20.25 -14.16
CA MET A 481 -7.33 19.39 -13.54
C MET A 481 -8.70 20.10 -13.49
N HIS A 482 -9.73 19.36 -13.86
CA HIS A 482 -11.11 19.80 -13.80
C HIS A 482 -11.98 18.75 -13.11
N VAL A 483 -12.91 19.22 -12.27
CA VAL A 483 -13.90 18.34 -11.65
C VAL A 483 -14.75 17.66 -12.71
N GLY A 484 -14.91 16.35 -12.60
CA GLY A 484 -15.61 15.52 -13.58
C GLY A 484 -15.80 14.07 -13.11
N PRO A 485 -16.17 13.16 -13.99
CA PRO A 485 -16.51 11.78 -13.60
C PRO A 485 -15.40 11.00 -12.91
N GLN A 486 -14.12 11.37 -13.14
CA GLN A 486 -12.95 10.73 -12.56
C GLN A 486 -12.21 11.62 -11.55
N VAL A 487 -12.69 12.83 -11.30
CA VAL A 487 -12.07 13.83 -10.42
C VAL A 487 -13.16 14.49 -9.61
N VAL A 488 -13.26 14.15 -8.33
CA VAL A 488 -14.33 14.68 -7.48
C VAL A 488 -14.00 16.06 -6.93
N SER A 489 -12.73 16.36 -6.72
CA SER A 489 -12.24 17.63 -6.17
C SER A 489 -10.87 17.97 -6.73
N VAL A 490 -10.51 19.25 -6.66
CA VAL A 490 -9.16 19.76 -6.91
C VAL A 490 -8.85 20.72 -5.76
N PRO A 491 -7.72 20.57 -5.05
CA PRO A 491 -7.39 21.43 -3.94
C PRO A 491 -7.16 22.89 -4.40
N MET A 492 -7.64 23.84 -3.62
CA MET A 492 -7.44 25.27 -3.90
C MET A 492 -6.01 25.71 -3.59
N GLN A 493 -5.35 25.03 -2.64
CA GLN A 493 -3.97 25.29 -2.21
C GLN A 493 -3.24 23.97 -2.08
N VAL A 494 -2.15 23.86 -2.83
CA VAL A 494 -1.22 22.74 -2.76
C VAL A 494 0.05 23.20 -2.05
N ARG A 495 0.58 22.39 -1.14
CA ARG A 495 1.77 22.72 -0.34
C ARG A 495 2.68 21.52 -0.17
N GLU A 496 3.94 21.75 0.13
CA GLU A 496 4.84 20.72 0.61
C GLU A 496 4.49 20.35 2.06
N ARG A 497 4.48 19.07 2.37
CA ARG A 497 4.14 18.53 3.70
C ARG A 497 5.18 17.53 4.21
N LEU A 498 6.43 17.63 3.74
CA LEU A 498 7.50 16.69 4.08
C LEU A 498 7.84 16.67 5.57
N ASN A 499 7.57 17.78 6.29
CA ASN A 499 7.73 17.91 7.74
C ASN A 499 6.46 17.58 8.54
N ASP A 500 5.39 17.15 7.89
CA ASP A 500 4.12 16.77 8.51
C ASP A 500 4.11 15.26 8.77
N PRO A 501 4.00 14.79 10.02
CA PRO A 501 4.04 13.36 10.34
C PRO A 501 2.79 12.60 9.90
N GLY A 502 1.73 13.30 9.49
CA GLY A 502 0.43 12.71 9.10
C GLY A 502 -0.67 12.91 10.14
N ASP A 503 -1.88 12.53 9.73
CA ASP A 503 -3.09 12.72 10.52
C ASP A 503 -3.01 12.02 11.88
N GLY A 504 -3.33 12.77 12.95
CA GLY A 504 -3.36 12.26 14.32
C GLY A 504 -2.01 12.08 15.00
N LEU A 505 -0.90 12.46 14.35
CA LEU A 505 0.45 12.33 14.92
C LEU A 505 1.01 13.66 15.40
N SER A 506 0.53 14.79 14.89
CA SER A 506 0.95 16.11 15.34
C SER A 506 0.44 16.43 16.75
N GLY A 507 1.30 16.98 17.61
CA GLY A 507 0.92 17.45 18.95
C GLY A 507 0.55 16.36 19.95
N ASN A 508 0.88 15.10 19.70
CA ASN A 508 0.62 13.96 20.59
C ASN A 508 1.66 13.80 21.72
N GLY A 509 2.62 14.74 21.81
CA GLY A 509 3.69 14.74 22.83
C GLY A 509 4.86 13.80 22.52
N ARG A 510 4.89 13.14 21.37
CA ARG A 510 5.93 12.23 20.90
C ARG A 510 6.75 12.88 19.77
N ARG A 511 8.02 12.55 19.68
CA ARG A 511 8.86 12.84 18.52
C ARG A 511 8.51 11.85 17.42
N VAL A 512 7.83 12.31 16.37
CA VAL A 512 7.43 11.48 15.22
C VAL A 512 8.37 11.73 14.06
N LEU A 513 8.77 10.65 13.36
CA LEU A 513 9.56 10.72 12.12
C LEU A 513 8.77 11.41 11.01
N THR A 514 9.46 12.27 10.25
CA THR A 514 8.92 12.89 9.04
C THR A 514 9.86 12.66 7.85
N TYR A 515 9.38 12.85 6.63
CA TYR A 515 10.24 12.75 5.44
C TYR A 515 11.36 13.82 5.43
N ALA A 516 11.11 14.97 6.04
CA ALA A 516 12.13 16.00 6.18
C ALA A 516 13.31 15.60 7.10
N ASP A 517 13.11 14.64 7.99
CA ASP A 517 14.17 14.12 8.88
C ASP A 517 15.12 13.16 8.15
N LEU A 518 14.69 12.56 7.04
CA LEU A 518 15.45 11.54 6.33
C LEU A 518 16.56 12.17 5.50
N ARG A 519 17.80 11.95 5.88
CA ARG A 519 18.98 12.35 5.12
C ARG A 519 19.77 11.10 4.75
N ALA A 520 20.02 10.91 3.45
CA ALA A 520 20.87 9.80 3.01
C ALA A 520 22.26 9.87 3.66
N ARG A 521 22.77 8.74 4.10
CA ARG A 521 24.12 8.66 4.69
C ARG A 521 25.21 8.86 3.64
N TYR A 522 24.94 8.48 2.40
CA TYR A 522 25.84 8.62 1.28
C TYR A 522 25.25 9.54 0.22
N ARG A 523 26.11 10.17 -0.57
CA ARG A 523 25.67 11.00 -1.68
C ARG A 523 24.96 10.17 -2.73
N GLY A 524 23.94 10.75 -3.35
CA GLY A 524 23.28 10.17 -4.51
C GLY A 524 24.26 9.86 -5.63
N VAL A 525 24.03 8.76 -6.32
CA VAL A 525 24.94 8.26 -7.39
C VAL A 525 24.90 9.11 -8.67
N ASP A 526 23.80 9.86 -8.89
CA ASP A 526 23.63 10.69 -10.08
C ASP A 526 23.44 12.16 -9.68
N GLY A 527 24.49 12.96 -9.80
CA GLY A 527 24.47 14.40 -9.49
C GLY A 527 24.04 15.30 -10.64
N ARG A 528 23.60 14.73 -11.78
CA ARG A 528 23.15 15.54 -12.93
C ARG A 528 21.83 16.24 -12.60
N PRO A 529 21.60 17.47 -13.09
CA PRO A 529 20.28 18.09 -13.00
C PRO A 529 19.26 17.30 -13.87
N PRO A 530 17.97 17.33 -13.51
CA PRO A 530 16.94 16.72 -14.36
C PRO A 530 16.80 17.47 -15.69
N THR A 531 16.54 16.73 -16.77
CA THR A 531 16.38 17.27 -18.12
C THR A 531 14.99 17.85 -18.35
N ARG A 532 13.98 17.30 -17.66
CA ARG A 532 12.58 17.75 -17.72
C ARG A 532 11.84 17.37 -16.45
N GLU A 533 10.66 17.95 -16.27
CA GLU A 533 9.74 17.68 -15.19
C GLU A 533 8.49 16.98 -15.74
N ILE A 534 8.00 15.96 -15.03
CA ILE A 534 6.77 15.24 -15.33
C ILE A 534 5.82 15.43 -14.15
N GLU A 535 4.74 16.17 -14.38
CA GLU A 535 3.73 16.45 -13.36
C GLU A 535 2.59 15.44 -13.45
N LEU A 536 2.24 14.85 -12.32
CA LEU A 536 1.18 13.85 -12.19
C LEU A 536 0.26 14.21 -11.02
N HIS A 537 -0.99 14.43 -11.32
CA HIS A 537 -2.05 14.60 -10.34
C HIS A 537 -2.62 13.25 -9.94
N LEU A 538 -2.58 12.96 -8.64
CA LEU A 538 -3.25 11.80 -8.06
C LEU A 538 -4.73 12.17 -7.95
N SER A 539 -5.57 11.51 -8.72
CA SER A 539 -6.97 11.88 -8.90
C SER A 539 -7.90 10.73 -8.59
N GLY A 540 -9.10 11.04 -8.14
CA GLY A 540 -10.07 10.02 -7.82
C GLY A 540 -11.51 10.54 -7.73
N ASN A 541 -12.43 9.60 -7.79
CA ASN A 541 -13.82 9.80 -7.49
C ASN A 541 -14.28 8.68 -6.54
N MET A 542 -14.42 9.01 -5.27
CA MET A 542 -14.77 8.04 -4.23
C MET A 542 -16.19 7.46 -4.46
N GLU A 543 -17.16 8.28 -4.85
CA GLU A 543 -18.54 7.81 -5.09
C GLU A 543 -18.61 6.71 -6.16
N ARG A 544 -17.72 6.78 -7.17
CA ARG A 544 -17.63 5.78 -8.25
C ARG A 544 -16.53 4.76 -8.02
N TYR A 545 -15.73 4.98 -7.00
CA TYR A 545 -14.53 4.23 -6.69
C TYR A 545 -13.62 4.07 -7.92
N ILE A 546 -13.29 5.20 -8.53
CA ILE A 546 -12.39 5.32 -9.68
C ILE A 546 -11.17 6.10 -9.24
N TRP A 547 -9.99 5.55 -9.48
CA TRP A 547 -8.72 6.15 -9.14
C TRP A 547 -7.81 6.23 -10.37
N GLY A 548 -6.93 7.21 -10.42
CA GLY A 548 -6.06 7.38 -11.56
C GLY A 548 -5.03 8.50 -11.40
N PHE A 549 -4.30 8.73 -12.47
CA PHE A 549 -3.39 9.87 -12.60
C PHE A 549 -3.94 10.82 -13.67
N ASN A 550 -3.86 12.13 -13.43
CA ASN A 550 -4.29 13.16 -14.38
C ASN A 550 -5.76 12.99 -14.84
N GLY A 551 -6.65 12.56 -13.94
CA GLY A 551 -8.05 12.31 -14.27
C GLY A 551 -8.29 11.10 -15.19
N GLN A 552 -7.32 10.22 -15.37
CA GLN A 552 -7.40 9.05 -16.24
C GLN A 552 -7.08 7.76 -15.48
N LYS A 553 -7.94 6.77 -15.60
CA LYS A 553 -7.65 5.41 -15.16
C LYS A 553 -6.70 4.70 -16.15
N PHE A 554 -6.02 3.65 -15.71
CA PHE A 554 -5.04 2.91 -16.49
C PHE A 554 -5.52 2.53 -17.91
N SER A 555 -6.75 2.05 -18.04
CA SER A 555 -7.28 1.58 -19.33
C SER A 555 -7.44 2.68 -20.42
N SER A 556 -7.28 3.95 -20.06
CA SER A 556 -7.43 5.09 -20.96
C SER A 556 -6.20 6.01 -20.98
N ALA A 557 -5.10 5.57 -20.36
CA ALA A 557 -3.91 6.38 -20.20
C ALA A 557 -2.77 5.90 -21.08
N GLU A 558 -2.04 6.86 -21.64
CA GLU A 558 -0.81 6.60 -22.37
C GLU A 558 0.35 6.29 -21.39
N PRO A 559 1.34 5.49 -21.82
CA PRO A 559 2.57 5.27 -21.08
C PRO A 559 3.35 6.57 -20.84
N ILE A 560 4.18 6.56 -19.80
CA ILE A 560 5.16 7.61 -19.53
C ILE A 560 6.48 7.18 -20.17
N GLU A 561 6.88 7.87 -21.23
CA GLU A 561 8.09 7.55 -21.98
C GLU A 561 9.31 8.24 -21.37
N LEU A 562 10.36 7.48 -21.06
CA LEU A 562 11.67 7.93 -20.61
C LEU A 562 12.75 7.43 -21.58
N LYS A 563 13.73 8.28 -21.86
CA LYS A 563 14.90 7.86 -22.64
C LYS A 563 15.92 7.19 -21.74
N LEU A 564 16.51 6.10 -22.19
CA LEU A 564 17.56 5.43 -21.43
C LEU A 564 18.72 6.41 -21.13
N GLY A 565 19.12 6.47 -19.87
CA GLY A 565 20.11 7.40 -19.36
C GLY A 565 19.57 8.81 -19.05
N GLU A 566 18.30 9.09 -19.31
CA GLU A 566 17.66 10.36 -18.94
C GLU A 566 17.52 10.46 -17.41
N ARG A 567 17.69 11.69 -16.89
CA ARG A 567 17.34 12.02 -15.50
C ARG A 567 16.17 12.99 -15.52
N VAL A 568 15.08 12.60 -14.85
CA VAL A 568 13.83 13.37 -14.84
C VAL A 568 13.41 13.70 -13.42
N ARG A 569 12.64 14.79 -13.25
CA ARG A 569 11.93 15.10 -12.01
C ARG A 569 10.48 14.69 -12.17
N PHE A 570 9.99 13.82 -11.30
CA PHE A 570 8.56 13.61 -11.11
C PHE A 570 8.04 14.57 -10.05
N VAL A 571 6.88 15.14 -10.30
CA VAL A 571 6.14 15.98 -9.37
C VAL A 571 4.77 15.37 -9.18
N LEU A 572 4.47 14.96 -7.97
CA LEU A 572 3.17 14.43 -7.60
C LEU A 572 2.36 15.48 -6.88
N ILE A 573 1.10 15.64 -7.24
CA ILE A 573 0.12 16.50 -6.60
C ILE A 573 -1.08 15.65 -6.24
N ASN A 574 -1.43 15.60 -4.95
CA ASN A 574 -2.57 14.80 -4.52
C ASN A 574 -3.85 15.65 -4.46
N ASP A 575 -4.72 15.44 -5.43
CA ASP A 575 -6.02 16.10 -5.53
C ASP A 575 -7.13 15.38 -4.74
N THR A 576 -6.81 14.29 -4.06
CA THR A 576 -7.78 13.44 -3.35
C THR A 576 -7.73 13.68 -1.84
N MET A 577 -8.69 13.09 -1.14
CA MET A 577 -8.69 13.11 0.32
C MET A 577 -7.91 11.93 0.95
N MET A 578 -7.40 10.98 0.17
CA MET A 578 -6.67 9.82 0.66
C MET A 578 -5.17 10.03 0.56
N GLU A 579 -4.39 9.44 1.46
CA GLU A 579 -2.94 9.31 1.28
C GLU A 579 -2.66 8.24 0.23
N HIS A 580 -1.67 8.47 -0.64
CA HIS A 580 -1.33 7.51 -1.68
C HIS A 580 0.15 7.11 -1.59
N PRO A 581 0.47 5.84 -1.32
CA PRO A 581 1.82 5.30 -1.45
C PRO A 581 2.09 5.03 -2.94
N ILE A 582 2.95 5.84 -3.55
CA ILE A 582 3.28 5.75 -4.98
C ILE A 582 4.59 5.01 -5.15
N HIS A 583 4.56 3.95 -5.95
CA HIS A 583 5.68 3.06 -6.23
C HIS A 583 6.02 3.01 -7.72
N LEU A 584 7.30 3.11 -8.02
CA LEU A 584 7.88 2.93 -9.36
C LEU A 584 8.76 1.69 -9.37
N HIS A 585 8.44 0.74 -10.24
CA HIS A 585 9.24 -0.48 -10.43
C HIS A 585 10.55 -0.22 -11.15
N GLY A 586 11.56 -1.02 -10.86
CA GLY A 586 12.84 -1.12 -11.57
C GLY A 586 13.76 0.10 -11.46
N LEU A 587 13.25 1.24 -11.04
CA LEU A 587 13.96 2.50 -10.91
C LEU A 587 13.84 3.02 -9.47
N TRP A 588 14.85 3.78 -9.03
CA TRP A 588 14.80 4.38 -7.70
C TRP A 588 14.38 5.85 -7.74
N SER A 589 13.62 6.26 -6.75
CA SER A 589 13.15 7.63 -6.57
C SER A 589 14.00 8.32 -5.52
N GLU A 590 14.73 9.36 -5.89
CA GLU A 590 15.50 10.22 -5.00
C GLU A 590 14.61 11.34 -4.51
N LEU A 591 14.10 11.25 -3.29
CA LEU A 591 13.12 12.19 -2.73
C LEU A 591 13.76 13.57 -2.49
N GLU A 592 13.25 14.60 -3.14
CA GLU A 592 13.72 15.97 -2.94
C GLU A 592 13.14 16.57 -1.65
N ASN A 593 13.79 16.31 -0.52
CA ASN A 593 13.36 16.76 0.82
C ASN A 593 14.24 17.86 1.43
N GLY A 594 15.04 18.54 0.60
CA GLY A 594 15.86 19.65 1.01
C GLY A 594 17.30 19.31 1.39
N HIS A 595 17.70 18.04 1.33
CA HIS A 595 19.07 17.61 1.65
C HIS A 595 20.02 17.60 0.42
N GLY A 596 19.53 17.97 -0.76
CA GLY A 596 20.33 18.11 -1.99
C GLY A 596 21.02 16.80 -2.38
N GLU A 597 22.35 16.79 -2.43
CA GLU A 597 23.13 15.58 -2.79
C GLU A 597 22.95 14.41 -1.81
N PHE A 598 22.30 14.64 -0.67
CA PHE A 598 21.98 13.64 0.36
C PHE A 598 20.48 13.40 0.49
N ASN A 599 19.73 13.67 -0.57
CA ASN A 599 18.33 13.27 -0.65
C ASN A 599 18.21 11.75 -0.51
N PRO A 600 17.26 11.23 0.29
CA PRO A 600 17.11 9.80 0.49
C PRO A 600 16.51 9.12 -0.75
N TYR A 601 16.97 7.93 -1.07
CA TYR A 601 16.29 7.07 -2.02
C TYR A 601 15.11 6.39 -1.34
N LYS A 602 13.97 6.47 -2.00
CA LYS A 602 12.75 5.78 -1.59
C LYS A 602 12.18 5.00 -2.77
N HIS A 603 11.69 3.80 -2.50
CA HIS A 603 10.96 3.04 -3.52
C HIS A 603 9.46 3.28 -3.46
N THR A 604 8.96 3.76 -2.32
CA THR A 604 7.55 4.12 -2.13
C THR A 604 7.48 5.50 -1.49
N ILE A 605 6.70 6.40 -2.09
CA ILE A 605 6.55 7.78 -1.65
C ILE A 605 5.11 8.02 -1.29
N ILE A 606 4.86 8.34 -0.01
CA ILE A 606 3.54 8.70 0.49
C ILE A 606 3.24 10.14 0.09
N VAL A 607 2.10 10.36 -0.56
CA VAL A 607 1.62 11.68 -0.94
C VAL A 607 0.32 11.98 -0.20
N LYS A 608 0.38 12.91 0.76
CA LYS A 608 -0.75 13.30 1.60
C LYS A 608 -1.76 14.14 0.81
N PRO A 609 -3.01 14.27 1.25
CA PRO A 609 -3.99 15.16 0.62
C PRO A 609 -3.45 16.59 0.46
N ALA A 610 -3.69 17.22 -0.69
CA ALA A 610 -3.22 18.55 -1.07
C ALA A 610 -1.69 18.74 -0.95
N GLU A 611 -0.92 17.66 -0.97
CA GLU A 611 0.52 17.70 -0.97
C GLU A 611 1.09 17.73 -2.38
N ARG A 612 2.15 18.53 -2.55
CA ARG A 612 3.06 18.46 -3.68
C ARG A 612 4.38 17.90 -3.20
N VAL A 613 4.81 16.81 -3.82
CA VAL A 613 6.11 16.19 -3.55
C VAL A 613 6.85 15.97 -4.86
N SER A 614 8.18 16.13 -4.86
CA SER A 614 9.01 15.85 -6.03
C SER A 614 10.13 14.88 -5.71
N TYR A 615 10.55 14.14 -6.74
CA TYR A 615 11.67 13.22 -6.66
C TYR A 615 12.34 13.09 -8.02
N LEU A 616 13.62 12.70 -8.00
CA LEU A 616 14.43 12.52 -9.18
C LEU A 616 14.55 11.03 -9.53
N VAL A 617 14.47 10.72 -10.81
CA VAL A 617 14.63 9.35 -11.33
C VAL A 617 15.66 9.37 -12.43
N SER A 618 16.65 8.48 -12.32
CA SER A 618 17.58 8.17 -13.41
C SER A 618 17.07 6.93 -14.15
N ALA A 619 16.70 7.08 -15.42
CA ALA A 619 16.18 6.02 -16.25
C ALA A 619 17.34 5.13 -16.75
N ASP A 620 17.92 4.32 -15.87
CA ASP A 620 19.13 3.54 -16.10
C ASP A 620 18.88 2.06 -16.44
N THR A 621 17.63 1.62 -16.37
CA THR A 621 17.25 0.23 -16.63
C THR A 621 16.15 0.18 -17.70
N PRO A 622 16.43 -0.33 -18.92
CA PRO A 622 15.45 -0.38 -19.99
C PRO A 622 14.33 -1.37 -19.71
N GLY A 623 13.14 -1.08 -20.17
CA GLY A 623 11.98 -1.97 -20.03
C GLY A 623 10.65 -1.24 -19.84
N HIS A 624 9.62 -2.04 -19.58
CA HIS A 624 8.28 -1.59 -19.23
C HIS A 624 8.07 -1.79 -17.76
N TRP A 625 7.84 -0.71 -17.01
CA TRP A 625 7.79 -0.69 -15.57
C TRP A 625 6.41 -0.31 -15.08
N ALA A 626 5.93 -0.98 -14.04
CA ALA A 626 4.72 -0.57 -13.34
C ALA A 626 4.98 0.71 -12.52
N TYR A 627 4.02 1.61 -12.53
CA TYR A 627 3.99 2.81 -11.73
C TYR A 627 2.59 3.00 -11.17
N HIS A 628 2.43 2.85 -9.87
CA HIS A 628 1.09 2.73 -9.31
C HIS A 628 1.00 3.18 -7.85
N CYS A 629 -0.22 3.44 -7.40
CA CYS A 629 -0.55 3.52 -5.99
C CYS A 629 -0.50 2.11 -5.37
N HIS A 630 0.15 1.96 -4.23
CA HIS A 630 0.28 0.66 -3.57
C HIS A 630 -0.92 0.30 -2.67
N LEU A 631 -1.92 1.18 -2.52
CA LEU A 631 -3.24 0.79 -2.05
C LEU A 631 -3.87 -0.17 -3.07
N LEU A 632 -3.98 -1.45 -2.72
CA LEU A 632 -4.32 -2.53 -3.65
C LEU A 632 -5.60 -2.26 -4.42
N TYR A 633 -6.67 -1.80 -3.73
CA TYR A 633 -7.94 -1.54 -4.40
C TYR A 633 -7.92 -0.25 -5.23
N HIS A 634 -7.07 0.75 -4.91
CA HIS A 634 -6.85 1.92 -5.77
C HIS A 634 -6.13 1.53 -7.07
N MET A 635 -5.09 0.70 -6.97
CA MET A 635 -4.40 0.16 -8.13
C MET A 635 -5.37 -0.56 -9.06
N HIS A 636 -6.19 -1.47 -8.52
CA HIS A 636 -7.19 -2.21 -9.29
C HIS A 636 -8.35 -1.35 -9.80
N ALA A 637 -8.64 -0.22 -9.15
CA ALA A 637 -9.63 0.74 -9.63
C ALA A 637 -9.10 1.71 -10.69
N GLY A 638 -7.79 1.61 -11.03
CA GLY A 638 -7.19 2.31 -12.17
C GLY A 638 -5.99 3.20 -11.88
N MET A 639 -5.53 3.31 -10.62
CA MET A 639 -4.36 4.13 -10.25
C MET A 639 -3.04 3.43 -10.59
N PHE A 640 -2.84 3.26 -11.89
CA PHE A 640 -1.71 2.56 -12.48
C PHE A 640 -1.27 3.25 -13.78
N ARG A 641 0.03 3.22 -14.08
CA ARG A 641 0.66 3.66 -15.35
C ARG A 641 1.73 2.68 -15.74
N THR A 642 2.05 2.65 -17.01
CA THR A 642 3.29 2.05 -17.50
C THR A 642 4.33 3.16 -17.69
N VAL A 643 5.53 2.95 -17.18
CA VAL A 643 6.72 3.74 -17.51
C VAL A 643 7.56 2.91 -18.47
N VAL A 644 7.88 3.47 -19.64
CA VAL A 644 8.69 2.83 -20.67
C VAL A 644 10.05 3.51 -20.73
N VAL A 645 11.11 2.75 -20.49
CA VAL A 645 12.49 3.20 -20.64
C VAL A 645 13.08 2.57 -21.91
N SER A 646 13.37 3.37 -22.92
CA SER A 646 13.86 2.93 -24.24
C SER A 646 15.01 3.79 -24.79
#